data_d89ae3ff1dbcaf963d2a20eec395a263
#
_entry.id   d89ae3ff1dbcaf963d2a20eec395a263
#
_cell.length_a   1.000
_cell.length_b   1.000
_cell.length_c   1.000
_cell.angle_alpha   90.00
_cell.angle_beta   90.00
_cell.angle_gamma   90.00
#
_symmetry.space_group_name_H-M   'P 1'
#
loop_
_entity.id
_entity.type
_entity.pdbx_description
1 polymer ?
#
loop_
_entity_poly.entity_id
_entity_poly.type
_entity_poly.pdbx_seq_one_letter_code
_entity_poly.pdbx_strand_id
1 'polypeptide(L)'
;MPRPLRRIRIGIDTGGTFTDVVAFDEDSGELISTKTPSTPANPADGFINGMHKVLDLLGATGADVTAVCHGTTVATNQLLEGKIPELGFITTEGYEFILEIARQAVPDGYGNSYFWVKPPRIVPADRVKTVGGRFDFEGKQVRPFDEEGAVRVARWYRDQGIMTIGVCFLHSYANPEHELRMREILLREHPGVVVSISSDVLREYREYERSMTTLVDAAVKPMVSRYVANIQSRLAEFTGPGSAGQEPVRASIPFYIMKSNGGVLSADEVVHQPITTVLSGPAAGALGAALICGRAGFDKVLTCDGGGTSTDVSVVLGGEPTLTTEGTVGTYPSKIPMIDVVTVGAGGGSIAWISREGTLKVGPKSAGAAPGPICYGTGGVEPTITDAHLMLGRIPRHLLGGEIPLDPVAARVGIEEIAGRLNLTPDACAVGILEISAWNQANALRQISVKRGLDVRDFTLATFGGSGSLLACRLVDILDLAGVVVAQNPGNVSAFGLLTVDVRNDYVQTAVCKHDRLEYASVEKTFGELTGRAGEALDAEGFARGDHHFIRTVDLRYFGQAFEVRVNVPEGVVDADFADAVATSFHDAHRALYGYDFRDDARQQVEWVNLRVTGIGPIARPTLTQVNAQDGLGVAAAGSVEVGAERARTGTRSICFEPADGYVDTGIYWRPDLRSGDELRGPVIIEEYGSTAPVHPGFDVRVDTYGNLVITRESAK
;
A
#
# COMPACT_ATOMS: atom_id res chain seq x y z
N MET A 1 34.94 -13.76 25.27
CA MET A 1 34.83 -12.43 24.66
C MET A 1 33.34 -12.18 24.38
N PRO A 2 32.78 -11.00 24.65
CA PRO A 2 31.41 -10.73 24.25
C PRO A 2 31.33 -10.92 22.72
N ARG A 3 30.23 -11.52 22.24
CA ARG A 3 29.96 -11.68 20.82
C ARG A 3 29.93 -10.28 20.15
N PRO A 4 30.54 -10.07 18.96
CA PRO A 4 30.37 -8.81 18.24
C PRO A 4 28.89 -8.61 17.93
N LEU A 5 28.40 -7.37 18.07
CA LEU A 5 27.03 -7.02 17.70
C LEU A 5 26.87 -7.17 16.19
N ARG A 6 25.77 -7.77 15.79
CA ARG A 6 25.32 -7.84 14.38
C ARG A 6 24.60 -6.56 14.03
N ARG A 7 24.45 -6.30 12.73
CA ARG A 7 23.71 -5.16 12.19
C ARG A 7 22.44 -5.67 11.48
N ILE A 8 21.34 -5.77 12.24
CA ILE A 8 20.10 -6.36 11.75
C ILE A 8 19.06 -5.27 11.54
N ARG A 9 18.50 -5.19 10.32
CA ARG A 9 17.31 -4.39 10.03
C ARG A 9 16.11 -5.31 9.90
N ILE A 10 14.95 -4.85 10.42
CA ILE A 10 13.72 -5.64 10.44
C ILE A 10 12.61 -4.88 9.74
N GLY A 11 11.97 -5.50 8.74
CA GLY A 11 10.74 -5.04 8.11
C GLY A 11 9.56 -5.82 8.68
N ILE A 12 8.53 -5.11 9.17
CA ILE A 12 7.33 -5.71 9.75
C ILE A 12 6.10 -5.12 9.07
N ASP A 13 5.34 -5.95 8.37
CA ASP A 13 4.06 -5.56 7.77
C ASP A 13 2.90 -6.20 8.53
N THR A 14 2.10 -5.36 9.20
CA THR A 14 0.94 -5.82 9.98
C THR A 14 -0.32 -5.76 9.11
N GLY A 15 -0.68 -6.91 8.55
CA GLY A 15 -1.93 -7.10 7.82
C GLY A 15 -3.12 -7.45 8.73
N GLY A 16 -4.31 -7.60 8.14
CA GLY A 16 -5.53 -7.94 8.87
C GLY A 16 -5.57 -9.38 9.41
N THR A 17 -4.83 -10.31 8.81
CA THR A 17 -4.84 -11.75 9.17
C THR A 17 -3.52 -12.20 9.76
N PHE A 18 -2.40 -11.83 9.13
CA PHE A 18 -1.04 -12.17 9.55
C PHE A 18 -0.19 -10.91 9.61
N THR A 19 0.83 -10.97 10.47
CA THR A 19 1.92 -10.01 10.54
C THR A 19 3.15 -10.67 9.93
N ASP A 20 3.65 -10.10 8.85
CA ASP A 20 4.79 -10.56 8.08
C ASP A 20 6.07 -9.89 8.58
N VAL A 21 7.14 -10.66 8.76
CA VAL A 21 8.40 -10.16 9.28
C VAL A 21 9.55 -10.64 8.42
N VAL A 22 10.41 -9.70 8.04
CA VAL A 22 11.67 -9.99 7.34
C VAL A 22 12.80 -9.31 8.08
N ALA A 23 13.83 -10.06 8.41
CA ALA A 23 15.08 -9.53 8.98
C ALA A 23 16.22 -9.68 7.97
N PHE A 24 17.02 -8.64 7.87
CA PHE A 24 18.21 -8.57 7.03
C PHE A 24 19.43 -8.28 7.88
N ASP A 25 20.37 -9.21 7.90
CA ASP A 25 21.68 -9.01 8.51
C ASP A 25 22.61 -8.33 7.51
N GLU A 26 22.96 -7.08 7.76
CA GLU A 26 23.79 -6.26 6.86
C GLU A 26 25.23 -6.76 6.77
N ASP A 27 25.70 -7.51 7.78
CA ASP A 27 27.10 -7.99 7.83
C ASP A 27 27.26 -9.30 7.04
N SER A 28 26.30 -10.20 7.11
CA SER A 28 26.32 -11.49 6.39
C SER A 28 25.58 -11.47 5.06
N GLY A 29 24.66 -10.53 4.85
CA GLY A 29 23.74 -10.52 3.73
C GLY A 29 22.58 -11.53 3.88
N GLU A 30 22.46 -12.16 5.04
CA GLU A 30 21.42 -13.16 5.31
C GLU A 30 20.04 -12.51 5.43
N LEU A 31 19.04 -13.12 4.81
CA LEU A 31 17.65 -12.71 4.82
C LEU A 31 16.80 -13.82 5.45
N ILE A 32 16.13 -13.53 6.55
CA ILE A 32 15.22 -14.48 7.23
C ILE A 32 13.83 -13.88 7.25
N SER A 33 12.83 -14.69 6.91
CA SER A 33 11.43 -14.32 6.93
C SER A 33 10.60 -15.23 7.83
N THR A 34 9.58 -14.66 8.45
CA THR A 34 8.62 -15.40 9.28
C THR A 34 7.25 -14.71 9.27
N LYS A 35 6.25 -15.41 9.81
CA LYS A 35 4.90 -14.90 9.99
C LYS A 35 4.39 -15.19 11.40
N THR A 36 3.49 -14.34 11.87
CA THR A 36 2.71 -14.59 13.09
C THR A 36 1.26 -14.16 12.85
N PRO A 37 0.26 -14.78 13.49
CA PRO A 37 -1.11 -14.29 13.44
C PRO A 37 -1.20 -12.84 13.92
N SER A 38 -1.95 -12.02 13.20
CA SER A 38 -2.25 -10.66 13.63
C SER A 38 -3.20 -10.67 14.82
N THR A 39 -3.10 -9.64 15.65
CA THR A 39 -3.92 -9.45 16.85
C THR A 39 -4.81 -8.20 16.66
N PRO A 40 -6.00 -8.32 16.03
CA PRO A 40 -6.83 -7.15 15.67
C PRO A 40 -7.24 -6.29 16.86
N ALA A 41 -7.37 -6.88 18.06
CA ALA A 41 -7.70 -6.14 19.28
C ALA A 41 -6.55 -5.20 19.73
N ASN A 42 -5.31 -5.60 19.49
CA ASN A 42 -4.11 -4.80 19.76
C ASN A 42 -3.02 -5.15 18.73
N PRO A 43 -2.95 -4.46 17.59
CA PRO A 43 -2.00 -4.80 16.51
C PRO A 43 -0.53 -4.73 16.93
N ALA A 44 -0.20 -3.97 17.99
CA ALA A 44 1.15 -3.92 18.54
C ALA A 44 1.62 -5.27 19.11
N ASP A 45 0.71 -6.15 19.56
CA ASP A 45 1.09 -7.48 20.04
C ASP A 45 1.62 -8.36 18.91
N GLY A 46 0.94 -8.34 17.74
CA GLY A 46 1.41 -9.06 16.55
C GLY A 46 2.79 -8.57 16.10
N PHE A 47 3.01 -7.25 16.11
CA PHE A 47 4.32 -6.65 15.82
C PHE A 47 5.43 -7.18 16.74
N ILE A 48 5.22 -7.12 18.04
CA ILE A 48 6.22 -7.56 19.04
C ILE A 48 6.46 -9.08 18.99
N ASN A 49 5.38 -9.87 18.83
CA ASN A 49 5.50 -11.32 18.66
C ASN A 49 6.34 -11.68 17.41
N GLY A 50 6.13 -10.94 16.32
CA GLY A 50 6.93 -11.08 15.11
C GLY A 50 8.41 -10.76 15.33
N MET A 51 8.70 -9.68 16.07
CA MET A 51 10.08 -9.33 16.46
C MET A 51 10.75 -10.44 17.26
N HIS A 52 10.11 -10.94 18.31
CA HIS A 52 10.65 -12.04 19.09
C HIS A 52 10.93 -13.27 18.22
N LYS A 53 9.93 -13.68 17.41
CA LYS A 53 10.06 -14.86 16.55
C LYS A 53 11.25 -14.76 15.59
N VAL A 54 11.45 -13.61 14.93
CA VAL A 54 12.56 -13.45 13.97
C VAL A 54 13.92 -13.36 14.66
N LEU A 55 14.01 -12.72 15.83
CA LEU A 55 15.25 -12.65 16.62
C LEU A 55 15.64 -14.02 17.15
N ASP A 56 14.69 -14.83 17.61
CA ASP A 56 14.92 -16.20 18.03
C ASP A 56 15.45 -17.07 16.88
N LEU A 57 14.87 -16.96 15.69
CA LEU A 57 15.34 -17.67 14.49
C LEU A 57 16.77 -17.29 14.10
N LEU A 58 17.15 -16.03 14.27
CA LEU A 58 18.49 -15.51 14.03
C LEU A 58 19.48 -15.83 15.16
N GLY A 59 19.01 -16.27 16.33
CA GLY A 59 19.81 -16.32 17.54
C GLY A 59 20.39 -14.95 17.92
N ALA A 60 19.62 -13.89 17.69
CA ALA A 60 19.98 -12.50 17.88
C ALA A 60 19.21 -11.87 19.05
N THR A 61 19.60 -10.68 19.46
CA THR A 61 18.99 -9.90 20.53
C THR A 61 18.58 -8.52 20.03
N GLY A 62 17.78 -7.79 20.79
CA GLY A 62 17.42 -6.41 20.45
C GLY A 62 18.62 -5.45 20.31
N ALA A 63 19.76 -5.76 20.97
CA ALA A 63 20.99 -4.97 20.81
C ALA A 63 21.61 -5.08 19.41
N ASP A 64 21.32 -6.15 18.67
CA ASP A 64 21.77 -6.37 17.31
C ASP A 64 20.91 -5.59 16.28
N VAL A 65 19.75 -5.07 16.69
CA VAL A 65 18.80 -4.40 15.77
C VAL A 65 19.25 -2.96 15.50
N THR A 66 19.48 -2.64 14.24
CA THR A 66 19.91 -1.29 13.80
C THR A 66 18.74 -0.39 13.44
N ALA A 67 17.65 -0.94 12.93
CA ALA A 67 16.42 -0.21 12.62
C ALA A 67 15.24 -1.17 12.42
N VAL A 68 14.03 -0.67 12.67
CA VAL A 68 12.77 -1.34 12.34
C VAL A 68 11.97 -0.47 11.41
N CYS A 69 11.57 -1.02 10.26
CA CYS A 69 10.66 -0.40 9.30
C CYS A 69 9.30 -1.09 9.36
N HIS A 70 8.22 -0.32 9.44
CA HIS A 70 6.89 -0.84 9.70
C HIS A 70 5.85 -0.38 8.68
N GLY A 71 5.15 -1.35 8.07
CA GLY A 71 3.91 -1.16 7.33
C GLY A 71 2.71 -1.41 8.24
N THR A 72 1.71 -0.54 8.21
CA THR A 72 0.56 -0.65 9.10
C THR A 72 -0.76 -0.40 8.38
N THR A 73 -1.76 -1.23 8.70
CA THR A 73 -3.13 -1.04 8.20
C THR A 73 -4.04 -0.31 9.20
N VAL A 74 -3.50 0.18 10.33
CA VAL A 74 -4.31 0.79 11.41
C VAL A 74 -5.14 1.96 10.92
N ALA A 75 -4.53 2.93 10.22
CA ALA A 75 -5.24 4.08 9.66
C ALA A 75 -6.24 3.66 8.57
N THR A 76 -5.83 2.77 7.68
CA THR A 76 -6.68 2.25 6.59
C THR A 76 -7.90 1.52 7.13
N ASN A 77 -7.71 0.60 8.09
CA ASN A 77 -8.81 -0.17 8.67
C ASN A 77 -9.78 0.73 9.45
N GLN A 78 -9.28 1.73 10.20
CA GLN A 78 -10.13 2.69 10.89
C GLN A 78 -11.10 3.40 9.94
N LEU A 79 -10.60 3.83 8.77
CA LEU A 79 -11.40 4.53 7.76
C LEU A 79 -12.38 3.58 7.05
N LEU A 80 -11.94 2.37 6.69
CA LEU A 80 -12.77 1.36 6.01
C LEU A 80 -13.90 0.84 6.90
N GLU A 81 -13.64 0.68 8.20
CA GLU A 81 -14.64 0.23 9.18
C GLU A 81 -15.56 1.36 9.67
N GLY A 82 -15.32 2.60 9.23
CA GLY A 82 -16.10 3.76 9.65
C GLY A 82 -15.95 4.11 11.14
N LYS A 83 -14.88 3.63 11.80
CA LYS A 83 -14.57 3.92 13.22
C LYS A 83 -13.96 5.31 13.40
N ILE A 84 -14.67 6.33 12.93
CA ILE A 84 -14.22 7.71 12.98
C ILE A 84 -14.57 8.31 14.33
N PRO A 85 -13.63 9.02 15.01
CA PRO A 85 -13.94 9.74 16.23
C PRO A 85 -14.95 10.87 15.96
N GLU A 86 -15.52 11.41 17.00
CA GLU A 86 -16.32 12.63 16.86
C GLU A 86 -15.45 13.78 16.39
N LEU A 87 -15.72 14.26 15.17
CA LEU A 87 -14.94 15.31 14.51
C LEU A 87 -15.66 16.65 14.55
N GLY A 88 -14.88 17.71 14.80
CA GLY A 88 -15.24 19.10 14.49
C GLY A 88 -14.55 19.59 13.22
N PHE A 89 -15.18 20.52 12.52
CA PHE A 89 -14.59 21.17 11.36
C PHE A 89 -14.72 22.67 11.44
N ILE A 90 -13.61 23.39 11.29
CA ILE A 90 -13.57 24.85 11.29
C ILE A 90 -13.14 25.32 9.89
N THR A 91 -13.97 26.19 9.29
CA THR A 91 -13.71 26.76 7.98
C THR A 91 -13.98 28.27 7.95
N THR A 92 -13.70 28.91 6.82
CA THR A 92 -13.97 30.34 6.61
C THR A 92 -15.47 30.62 6.62
N GLU A 93 -15.89 31.74 7.26
CA GLU A 93 -17.27 32.21 7.26
C GLU A 93 -17.84 32.32 5.83
N GLY A 94 -19.03 31.74 5.62
CA GLY A 94 -19.68 31.62 4.32
C GLY A 94 -19.35 30.36 3.55
N TYR A 95 -18.50 29.47 4.10
CA TYR A 95 -18.10 28.18 3.50
C TYR A 95 -18.52 26.96 4.35
N GLU A 96 -19.47 27.12 5.24
CA GLU A 96 -19.98 26.07 6.14
C GLU A 96 -20.54 24.85 5.43
N PHE A 97 -20.98 24.99 4.17
CA PHE A 97 -21.54 23.90 3.36
C PHE A 97 -20.54 23.24 2.40
N ILE A 98 -19.25 23.56 2.50
CA ILE A 98 -18.25 23.02 1.55
C ILE A 98 -18.24 21.49 1.50
N LEU A 99 -18.40 20.81 2.64
CA LEU A 99 -18.46 19.35 2.72
C LEU A 99 -19.76 18.79 2.13
N GLU A 100 -20.85 19.59 2.16
CA GLU A 100 -22.13 19.22 1.57
C GLU A 100 -22.14 19.40 0.06
N ILE A 101 -21.62 20.53 -0.40
CA ILE A 101 -21.56 20.85 -1.83
C ILE A 101 -20.60 19.87 -2.52
N ALA A 102 -19.43 19.63 -1.92
CA ALA A 102 -18.39 18.79 -2.49
C ALA A 102 -18.10 19.17 -3.97
N ARG A 103 -18.04 18.19 -4.87
CA ARG A 103 -17.90 18.39 -6.32
C ARG A 103 -19.21 18.30 -7.08
N GLN A 104 -20.30 17.94 -6.41
CA GLN A 104 -21.60 17.62 -7.05
C GLN A 104 -21.48 16.58 -8.18
N ALA A 105 -20.43 15.76 -8.11
CA ALA A 105 -20.19 14.70 -9.09
C ALA A 105 -20.89 13.42 -8.63
N VAL A 106 -21.53 12.74 -9.59
CA VAL A 106 -22.08 11.40 -9.40
C VAL A 106 -21.10 10.42 -10.03
N PRO A 107 -20.56 9.45 -9.26
CA PRO A 107 -19.69 8.42 -9.80
C PRO A 107 -20.36 7.65 -10.95
N ASP A 108 -19.55 7.22 -11.93
CA ASP A 108 -19.98 6.41 -13.08
C ASP A 108 -20.99 7.09 -14.02
N GLY A 109 -21.08 8.41 -13.95
CA GLY A 109 -21.82 9.24 -14.90
C GLY A 109 -23.32 9.39 -14.62
N TYR A 110 -23.98 10.11 -15.52
CA TYR A 110 -25.38 10.52 -15.33
C TYR A 110 -26.39 9.37 -15.17
N GLY A 111 -26.12 8.21 -15.76
CA GLY A 111 -27.00 7.03 -15.64
C GLY A 111 -27.16 6.52 -14.20
N ASN A 112 -26.17 6.77 -13.36
CA ASN A 112 -26.18 6.37 -11.96
C ASN A 112 -26.88 7.37 -11.03
N SER A 113 -27.22 8.57 -11.51
CA SER A 113 -27.77 9.66 -10.70
C SER A 113 -29.08 9.33 -10.00
N TYR A 114 -29.88 8.42 -10.54
CA TYR A 114 -31.17 7.99 -9.95
C TYR A 114 -31.00 7.02 -8.79
N PHE A 115 -29.89 6.29 -8.70
CA PHE A 115 -29.68 5.23 -7.74
C PHE A 115 -28.55 5.52 -6.77
N TRP A 116 -27.70 6.51 -7.05
CA TRP A 116 -26.57 6.83 -6.21
C TRP A 116 -27.03 7.58 -4.95
N VAL A 117 -26.65 7.02 -3.82
CA VAL A 117 -26.85 7.64 -2.51
C VAL A 117 -25.51 8.23 -2.06
N LYS A 118 -25.52 9.54 -1.76
CA LYS A 118 -24.33 10.23 -1.29
C LYS A 118 -23.86 9.61 0.04
N PRO A 119 -22.55 9.28 0.17
CA PRO A 119 -22.02 8.76 1.43
C PRO A 119 -22.30 9.69 2.60
N PRO A 120 -22.42 9.15 3.84
CA PRO A 120 -22.52 9.98 5.04
C PRO A 120 -21.38 10.97 5.13
N ARG A 121 -21.63 12.15 5.65
CA ARG A 121 -20.60 13.17 5.87
C ARG A 121 -19.62 12.70 6.93
N ILE A 122 -18.35 13.01 6.74
CA ILE A 122 -17.32 12.75 7.75
C ILE A 122 -17.52 13.62 9.01
N VAL A 123 -18.07 14.84 8.84
CA VAL A 123 -18.46 15.74 9.94
C VAL A 123 -19.91 16.13 9.76
N PRO A 124 -20.79 15.89 10.75
CA PRO A 124 -22.18 16.39 10.75
C PRO A 124 -22.25 17.92 10.65
N ALA A 125 -23.31 18.45 10.01
CA ALA A 125 -23.42 19.89 9.74
C ALA A 125 -23.45 20.77 11.00
N ASP A 126 -24.02 20.28 12.10
CA ASP A 126 -24.07 20.97 13.40
C ASP A 126 -22.68 21.12 14.04
N ARG A 127 -21.73 20.28 13.65
CA ARG A 127 -20.33 20.30 14.11
C ARG A 127 -19.39 21.03 13.14
N VAL A 128 -19.90 21.66 12.10
CA VAL A 128 -19.16 22.60 11.25
C VAL A 128 -19.32 24.00 11.82
N LYS A 129 -18.21 24.68 12.11
CA LYS A 129 -18.18 26.05 12.60
C LYS A 129 -17.33 26.91 11.69
N THR A 130 -17.61 28.20 11.67
CA THR A 130 -16.93 29.18 10.84
C THR A 130 -16.27 30.25 11.66
N VAL A 131 -15.15 30.78 11.16
CA VAL A 131 -14.45 31.92 11.74
C VAL A 131 -14.23 32.96 10.64
N GLY A 132 -14.43 34.25 10.99
CA GLY A 132 -14.18 35.38 10.11
C GLY A 132 -12.69 35.56 9.85
N GLY A 133 -12.38 36.10 8.68
CA GLY A 133 -11.01 36.29 8.19
C GLY A 133 -10.85 35.74 6.81
N ARG A 134 -10.00 36.36 5.98
CA ARG A 134 -9.78 35.86 4.61
C ARG A 134 -8.47 36.36 4.02
N PHE A 135 -7.75 35.44 3.36
CA PHE A 135 -6.74 35.74 2.38
C PHE A 135 -7.28 35.58 0.96
N ASP A 136 -6.67 36.26 -0.01
CA ASP A 136 -6.87 35.96 -1.44
C ASP A 136 -5.94 34.83 -1.90
N PHE A 137 -6.00 34.48 -3.18
CA PHE A 137 -5.22 33.41 -3.77
C PHE A 137 -3.71 33.72 -3.86
N GLU A 138 -3.32 35.00 -3.72
CA GLU A 138 -1.92 35.46 -3.65
C GLU A 138 -1.39 35.52 -2.20
N GLY A 139 -2.23 35.18 -1.21
CA GLY A 139 -1.85 35.21 0.20
C GLY A 139 -1.95 36.60 0.84
N LYS A 140 -2.55 37.59 0.16
CA LYS A 140 -2.80 38.91 0.71
C LYS A 140 -4.06 38.91 1.59
N GLN A 141 -3.97 39.52 2.75
CA GLN A 141 -5.10 39.62 3.67
C GLN A 141 -6.16 40.56 3.10
N VAL A 142 -7.36 39.99 2.86
CA VAL A 142 -8.56 40.70 2.40
C VAL A 142 -9.44 41.10 3.58
N ARG A 143 -9.51 40.24 4.60
CA ARG A 143 -10.27 40.49 5.84
C ARG A 143 -9.44 39.98 7.02
N PRO A 144 -9.30 40.77 8.10
CA PRO A 144 -8.56 40.40 9.30
C PRO A 144 -9.23 39.21 9.99
N PHE A 145 -8.41 38.43 10.69
CA PHE A 145 -8.85 37.26 11.45
C PHE A 145 -9.76 37.68 12.63
N ASP A 146 -10.88 36.97 12.81
CA ASP A 146 -11.80 37.21 13.93
C ASP A 146 -11.35 36.42 15.17
N GLU A 147 -10.46 37.00 15.95
CA GLU A 147 -9.93 36.42 17.20
C GLU A 147 -11.05 36.06 18.20
N GLU A 148 -12.03 36.95 18.39
CA GLU A 148 -13.13 36.71 19.34
C GLU A 148 -14.02 35.55 18.85
N GLY A 149 -14.34 35.52 17.57
CA GLY A 149 -15.06 34.42 16.95
C GLY A 149 -14.32 33.06 17.09
N ALA A 150 -13.03 33.08 16.89
CA ALA A 150 -12.19 31.90 17.07
C ALA A 150 -12.21 31.37 18.52
N VAL A 151 -12.12 32.26 19.51
CA VAL A 151 -12.23 31.89 20.93
C VAL A 151 -13.63 31.31 21.25
N ARG A 152 -14.71 31.93 20.74
CA ARG A 152 -16.08 31.41 20.94
C ARG A 152 -16.23 30.01 20.34
N VAL A 153 -15.69 29.77 19.14
CA VAL A 153 -15.75 28.49 18.47
C VAL A 153 -14.92 27.43 19.21
N ALA A 154 -13.70 27.75 19.67
CA ALA A 154 -12.87 26.85 20.45
C ALA A 154 -13.56 26.41 21.75
N ARG A 155 -14.16 27.35 22.50
CA ARG A 155 -14.93 27.07 23.71
C ARG A 155 -16.15 26.22 23.44
N TRP A 156 -16.85 26.47 22.33
CA TRP A 156 -18.00 25.68 21.92
C TRP A 156 -17.62 24.21 21.75
N TYR A 157 -16.50 23.88 21.02
CA TYR A 157 -16.05 22.52 20.86
C TYR A 157 -15.66 21.87 22.19
N ARG A 158 -14.97 22.58 23.07
CA ARG A 158 -14.65 22.11 24.42
C ARG A 158 -15.93 21.76 25.19
N ASP A 159 -16.91 22.62 25.17
CA ASP A 159 -18.17 22.46 25.91
C ASP A 159 -19.04 21.32 25.35
N GLN A 160 -18.86 20.97 24.05
CA GLN A 160 -19.45 19.79 23.43
C GLN A 160 -18.61 18.51 23.63
N GLY A 161 -17.44 18.59 24.20
CA GLY A 161 -16.54 17.43 24.39
C GLY A 161 -15.91 16.90 23.10
N ILE A 162 -15.88 17.65 21.99
CA ILE A 162 -15.33 17.26 20.70
C ILE A 162 -13.81 17.45 20.73
N MET A 163 -13.07 16.36 20.87
CA MET A 163 -11.62 16.35 21.09
C MET A 163 -10.77 16.31 19.81
N THR A 164 -11.38 16.18 18.63
CA THR A 164 -10.65 16.07 17.36
C THR A 164 -11.20 17.08 16.36
N ILE A 165 -10.34 17.97 15.85
CA ILE A 165 -10.77 19.10 15.04
C ILE A 165 -9.87 19.25 13.81
N GLY A 166 -10.51 19.32 12.63
CA GLY A 166 -9.85 19.75 11.39
C GLY A 166 -10.11 21.24 11.14
N VAL A 167 -9.08 21.97 10.70
CA VAL A 167 -9.18 23.38 10.33
C VAL A 167 -8.75 23.55 8.87
N CYS A 168 -9.61 24.16 8.05
CA CYS A 168 -9.29 24.45 6.66
C CYS A 168 -9.91 25.80 6.26
N PHE A 169 -9.08 26.84 6.23
CA PHE A 169 -9.51 28.16 5.77
C PHE A 169 -9.23 28.32 4.26
N LEU A 170 -10.03 29.16 3.63
CA LEU A 170 -9.87 29.48 2.22
C LEU A 170 -8.50 30.15 1.98
N HIS A 171 -7.80 29.69 0.96
CA HIS A 171 -6.46 30.15 0.54
C HIS A 171 -5.34 30.02 1.59
N SER A 172 -5.51 29.22 2.64
CA SER A 172 -4.44 28.94 3.61
C SER A 172 -3.23 28.18 3.00
N TYR A 173 -3.37 27.63 1.81
CA TYR A 173 -2.24 27.11 1.04
C TYR A 173 -1.24 28.22 0.63
N ALA A 174 -1.75 29.44 0.37
CA ALA A 174 -0.95 30.60 0.03
C ALA A 174 -0.40 31.32 1.28
N ASN A 175 -1.23 31.48 2.33
CA ASN A 175 -0.82 32.05 3.60
C ASN A 175 -1.44 31.29 4.78
N PRO A 176 -0.65 30.58 5.61
CA PRO A 176 -1.12 29.74 6.70
C PRO A 176 -1.49 30.51 7.99
N GLU A 177 -1.21 31.81 8.08
CA GLU A 177 -1.26 32.59 9.32
C GLU A 177 -2.56 32.44 10.11
N HIS A 178 -3.74 32.49 9.45
CA HIS A 178 -5.01 32.32 10.12
C HIS A 178 -5.22 30.91 10.69
N GLU A 179 -4.75 29.86 10.02
CA GLU A 179 -4.83 28.49 10.53
C GLU A 179 -3.88 28.26 11.71
N LEU A 180 -2.67 28.79 11.62
CA LEU A 180 -1.72 28.77 12.73
C LEU A 180 -2.31 29.46 13.96
N ARG A 181 -2.89 30.62 13.76
CA ARG A 181 -3.55 31.37 14.85
C ARG A 181 -4.76 30.63 15.43
N MET A 182 -5.59 30.01 14.59
CA MET A 182 -6.71 29.18 15.05
C MET A 182 -6.24 28.01 15.89
N ARG A 183 -5.17 27.32 15.47
CA ARG A 183 -4.57 26.22 16.23
C ARG A 183 -4.07 26.67 17.60
N GLU A 184 -3.37 27.78 17.69
CA GLU A 184 -2.94 28.34 18.98
C GLU A 184 -4.12 28.61 19.92
N ILE A 185 -5.22 29.17 19.41
CA ILE A 185 -6.42 29.44 20.18
C ILE A 185 -7.07 28.15 20.65
N LEU A 186 -7.19 27.14 19.75
CA LEU A 186 -7.74 25.82 20.12
C LEU A 186 -6.93 25.18 21.23
N LEU A 187 -5.60 25.11 21.12
CA LEU A 187 -4.74 24.51 22.14
C LEU A 187 -4.82 25.22 23.49
N ARG A 188 -5.03 26.56 23.48
CA ARG A 188 -5.17 27.37 24.70
C ARG A 188 -6.56 27.20 25.35
N GLU A 189 -7.63 27.27 24.55
CA GLU A 189 -9.00 27.32 25.06
C GLU A 189 -9.64 25.93 25.27
N HIS A 190 -9.04 24.89 24.63
CA HIS A 190 -9.51 23.51 24.69
C HIS A 190 -8.33 22.55 24.95
N PRO A 191 -7.85 22.45 26.18
CA PRO A 191 -6.70 21.61 26.52
C PRO A 191 -6.90 20.14 26.15
N GLY A 192 -5.87 19.53 25.54
CA GLY A 192 -5.90 18.14 25.11
C GLY A 192 -6.57 17.89 23.76
N VAL A 193 -7.06 18.93 23.07
CA VAL A 193 -7.63 18.81 21.73
C VAL A 193 -6.56 18.37 20.71
N VAL A 194 -6.94 17.47 19.82
CA VAL A 194 -6.14 17.07 18.66
C VAL A 194 -6.54 17.91 17.45
N VAL A 195 -5.60 18.63 16.88
CA VAL A 195 -5.85 19.56 15.77
C VAL A 195 -5.03 19.19 14.56
N SER A 196 -5.67 19.12 13.39
CA SER A 196 -5.02 19.11 12.08
C SER A 196 -5.40 20.36 11.31
N ILE A 197 -4.42 21.09 10.79
CA ILE A 197 -4.63 22.28 9.96
C ILE A 197 -4.22 21.98 8.51
N SER A 198 -4.96 22.51 7.55
CA SER A 198 -4.78 22.18 6.14
C SER A 198 -3.42 22.63 5.60
N SER A 199 -2.87 23.71 6.10
CA SER A 199 -1.56 24.22 5.68
C SER A 199 -0.37 23.34 6.09
N ASP A 200 -0.53 22.46 7.09
CA ASP A 200 0.46 21.45 7.45
C ASP A 200 0.26 20.17 6.63
N VAL A 201 -1.00 19.78 6.39
CA VAL A 201 -1.33 18.50 5.73
C VAL A 201 -1.19 18.60 4.20
N LEU A 202 -1.71 19.67 3.58
CA LEU A 202 -1.75 19.81 2.12
C LEU A 202 -1.78 21.27 1.68
N ARG A 203 -0.70 21.81 1.13
CA ARG A 203 -0.62 23.16 0.58
C ARG A 203 -1.02 23.24 -0.89
N GLU A 204 -2.16 22.66 -1.23
CA GLU A 204 -2.74 22.73 -2.56
C GLU A 204 -4.05 23.51 -2.54
N TYR A 205 -4.39 24.12 -3.67
CA TYR A 205 -5.72 24.74 -3.85
C TYR A 205 -6.81 23.65 -3.87
N ARG A 206 -8.07 23.97 -4.21
CA ARG A 206 -9.24 23.07 -4.15
C ARG A 206 -9.68 22.81 -2.71
N GLU A 207 -10.51 23.69 -2.22
CA GLU A 207 -10.96 23.77 -0.83
C GLU A 207 -11.66 22.49 -0.33
N TYR A 208 -12.40 21.78 -1.20
CA TYR A 208 -13.08 20.54 -0.79
C TYR A 208 -12.09 19.42 -0.51
N GLU A 209 -11.22 19.10 -1.47
CA GLU A 209 -10.23 18.01 -1.31
C GLU A 209 -9.26 18.30 -0.17
N ARG A 210 -8.84 19.56 -0.02
CA ARG A 210 -7.99 19.99 1.09
C ARG A 210 -8.70 19.83 2.43
N SER A 211 -9.99 20.21 2.53
CA SER A 211 -10.80 20.00 3.73
C SER A 211 -10.94 18.51 4.06
N MET A 212 -11.28 17.69 3.07
CA MET A 212 -11.42 16.24 3.26
C MET A 212 -10.12 15.58 3.69
N THR A 213 -9.00 15.91 3.04
CA THR A 213 -7.66 15.38 3.40
C THR A 213 -7.29 15.76 4.83
N THR A 214 -7.56 17.01 5.24
CA THR A 214 -7.31 17.49 6.61
C THR A 214 -8.19 16.76 7.64
N LEU A 215 -9.45 16.52 7.31
CA LEU A 215 -10.38 15.82 8.20
C LEU A 215 -10.04 14.33 8.33
N VAL A 216 -9.58 13.69 7.26
CA VAL A 216 -9.09 12.31 7.31
C VAL A 216 -7.83 12.23 8.17
N ASP A 217 -6.89 13.18 8.02
CA ASP A 217 -5.71 13.27 8.89
C ASP A 217 -6.11 13.42 10.37
N ALA A 218 -7.02 14.36 10.67
CA ALA A 218 -7.52 14.56 12.03
C ALA A 218 -8.17 13.28 12.58
N ALA A 219 -8.97 12.57 11.76
CA ALA A 219 -9.68 11.37 12.17
C ALA A 219 -8.74 10.23 12.59
N VAL A 220 -7.65 10.02 11.87
CA VAL A 220 -6.72 8.91 12.16
C VAL A 220 -5.67 9.27 13.20
N LYS A 221 -5.41 10.55 13.44
CA LYS A 221 -4.32 11.04 14.29
C LYS A 221 -4.36 10.49 15.72
N PRO A 222 -5.48 10.44 16.45
CA PRO A 222 -5.51 9.95 17.82
C PRO A 222 -5.17 8.45 17.92
N MET A 223 -5.61 7.65 16.94
CA MET A 223 -5.37 6.20 16.93
C MET A 223 -3.93 5.89 16.52
N VAL A 224 -3.44 6.50 15.46
CA VAL A 224 -2.06 6.28 14.98
C VAL A 224 -1.06 6.73 16.05
N SER A 225 -1.27 7.90 16.68
CA SER A 225 -0.37 8.39 17.74
C SER A 225 -0.29 7.42 18.92
N ARG A 226 -1.44 6.88 19.37
CA ARG A 226 -1.46 5.87 20.46
C ARG A 226 -0.79 4.56 20.04
N TYR A 227 -1.02 4.12 18.82
CA TYR A 227 -0.42 2.92 18.28
C TYR A 227 1.11 3.02 18.20
N VAL A 228 1.59 4.12 17.64
CA VAL A 228 3.04 4.42 17.53
C VAL A 228 3.70 4.49 18.90
N ALA A 229 3.11 5.24 19.84
CA ALA A 229 3.62 5.36 21.21
C ALA A 229 3.68 4.00 21.93
N ASN A 230 2.68 3.13 21.73
CA ASN A 230 2.68 1.77 22.30
C ASN A 230 3.85 0.95 21.75
N ILE A 231 4.07 0.96 20.43
CA ILE A 231 5.21 0.23 19.82
C ILE A 231 6.53 0.79 20.32
N GLN A 232 6.72 2.11 20.31
CA GLN A 232 7.96 2.74 20.77
C GLN A 232 8.29 2.37 22.22
N SER A 233 7.29 2.41 23.13
CA SER A 233 7.45 2.01 24.51
C SER A 233 7.91 0.56 24.63
N ARG A 234 7.36 -0.35 23.84
CA ARG A 234 7.72 -1.77 23.86
C ARG A 234 9.05 -2.06 23.17
N LEU A 235 9.41 -1.31 22.12
CA LEU A 235 10.73 -1.39 21.50
C LEU A 235 11.85 -0.99 22.47
N ALA A 236 11.60 -0.06 23.40
CA ALA A 236 12.54 0.32 24.43
C ALA A 236 12.87 -0.86 25.39
N GLU A 237 11.96 -1.83 25.55
CA GLU A 237 12.20 -3.04 26.37
C GLU A 237 13.26 -3.97 25.73
N PHE A 238 13.40 -3.97 24.41
CA PHE A 238 14.43 -4.75 23.69
C PHE A 238 15.84 -4.19 23.88
N THR A 239 15.96 -2.90 24.21
CA THR A 239 17.24 -2.22 24.48
C THR A 239 17.59 -2.16 25.96
N GLY A 240 16.81 -2.85 26.82
CA GLY A 240 16.86 -2.82 28.26
C GLY A 240 18.27 -2.89 28.86
N PRO A 241 18.46 -2.57 30.16
CA PRO A 241 19.77 -2.45 30.76
C PRO A 241 20.53 -3.76 30.57
N GLY A 242 21.62 -3.69 29.79
CA GLY A 242 22.61 -4.76 29.73
C GLY A 242 22.93 -5.18 31.14
N SER A 243 23.29 -6.46 31.36
CA SER A 243 23.67 -7.06 32.67
C SER A 243 24.39 -6.04 33.53
N ALA A 244 23.97 -5.91 34.79
CA ALA A 244 24.31 -4.86 35.74
C ALA A 244 25.71 -4.25 35.55
N GLY A 245 25.77 -3.00 35.09
CA GLY A 245 27.00 -2.21 34.99
C GLY A 245 27.49 -1.81 33.62
N GLN A 246 26.77 -2.15 32.52
CA GLN A 246 27.08 -1.67 31.16
C GLN A 246 26.08 -0.57 30.75
N GLU A 247 26.58 0.53 30.21
CA GLU A 247 25.72 1.52 29.55
C GLU A 247 24.96 0.87 28.38
N PRO A 248 23.68 1.24 28.15
CA PRO A 248 22.93 0.73 27.01
C PRO A 248 23.67 1.06 25.70
N VAL A 249 23.87 0.07 24.87
CA VAL A 249 24.59 0.18 23.59
C VAL A 249 23.94 1.19 22.64
N ARG A 250 22.62 1.40 22.79
CA ARG A 250 21.82 2.44 22.12
C ARG A 250 20.71 2.91 23.04
N ALA A 251 20.36 4.21 22.95
CA ALA A 251 19.26 4.79 23.72
C ALA A 251 17.88 4.26 23.27
N SER A 252 17.71 3.95 21.96
CA SER A 252 16.48 3.41 21.35
C SER A 252 16.81 2.75 20.01
N ILE A 253 15.93 1.84 19.56
CA ILE A 253 15.95 1.31 18.19
C ILE A 253 15.29 2.33 17.28
N PRO A 254 15.94 2.81 16.20
CA PRO A 254 15.31 3.64 15.18
C PRO A 254 14.06 2.96 14.61
N PHE A 255 12.92 3.65 14.65
CA PHE A 255 11.64 3.12 14.24
C PHE A 255 11.04 3.98 13.13
N TYR A 256 10.91 3.40 11.95
CA TYR A 256 10.38 4.04 10.75
C TYR A 256 9.02 3.46 10.38
N ILE A 257 8.14 4.31 9.86
CA ILE A 257 6.82 3.93 9.40
C ILE A 257 6.69 4.26 7.91
N MET A 258 6.19 3.28 7.16
CA MET A 258 5.95 3.38 5.73
C MET A 258 4.85 4.38 5.41
N LYS A 259 5.09 5.19 4.39
CA LYS A 259 4.14 6.15 3.81
C LYS A 259 3.50 5.60 2.54
N SER A 260 2.35 6.14 2.20
CA SER A 260 1.60 5.84 0.96
C SER A 260 2.42 6.09 -0.31
N ASN A 261 3.36 7.06 -0.28
CA ASN A 261 4.18 7.46 -1.43
C ASN A 261 5.37 6.54 -1.72
N GLY A 262 5.54 5.48 -0.94
CA GLY A 262 6.66 4.56 -1.12
C GLY A 262 7.93 4.93 -0.36
N GLY A 263 7.90 5.94 0.52
CA GLY A 263 8.99 6.27 1.44
C GLY A 263 8.68 5.89 2.88
N VAL A 264 9.66 6.01 3.76
CA VAL A 264 9.48 5.90 5.20
C VAL A 264 9.77 7.23 5.89
N LEU A 265 9.19 7.42 7.08
CA LEU A 265 9.53 8.49 8.03
C LEU A 265 9.75 7.89 9.41
N SER A 266 10.49 8.61 10.25
CA SER A 266 10.55 8.26 11.67
C SER A 266 9.16 8.25 12.31
N ALA A 267 9.00 7.43 13.30
CA ALA A 267 7.74 7.32 14.04
C ALA A 267 7.34 8.65 14.71
N ASP A 268 8.31 9.47 15.10
CA ASP A 268 8.09 10.78 15.71
C ASP A 268 7.52 11.79 14.70
N GLU A 269 7.95 11.74 13.46
CA GLU A 269 7.46 12.65 12.41
C GLU A 269 6.11 12.20 11.83
N VAL A 270 5.90 10.91 11.68
CA VAL A 270 4.67 10.36 11.07
C VAL A 270 3.40 10.72 11.84
N VAL A 271 3.47 10.90 13.16
CA VAL A 271 2.32 11.27 14.00
C VAL A 271 1.82 12.71 13.73
N HIS A 272 2.62 13.54 13.08
CA HIS A 272 2.22 14.88 12.68
C HIS A 272 1.29 14.87 11.46
N GLN A 273 1.52 13.93 10.51
CA GLN A 273 0.70 13.76 9.31
C GLN A 273 0.35 12.27 9.08
N PRO A 274 -0.42 11.64 9.98
CA PRO A 274 -0.66 10.19 9.93
C PRO A 274 -1.49 9.73 8.73
N ILE A 275 -2.20 10.62 8.03
CA ILE A 275 -2.85 10.28 6.76
C ILE A 275 -1.87 9.70 5.74
N THR A 276 -0.60 10.06 5.80
CA THR A 276 0.43 9.56 4.89
C THR A 276 0.74 8.07 5.08
N THR A 277 0.25 7.42 6.15
CA THR A 277 0.43 5.98 6.38
C THR A 277 -0.67 5.11 5.77
N VAL A 278 -1.71 5.72 5.21
CA VAL A 278 -2.83 4.99 4.61
C VAL A 278 -2.35 4.23 3.38
N LEU A 279 -2.76 2.95 3.24
CA LEU A 279 -2.31 2.05 2.14
C LEU A 279 -0.79 1.81 2.11
N SER A 280 -0.09 1.91 3.25
CA SER A 280 1.36 1.72 3.33
C SER A 280 1.81 0.27 3.07
N GLY A 281 1.04 -0.74 3.48
CA GLY A 281 1.32 -2.16 3.20
C GLY A 281 1.33 -2.46 1.69
N PRO A 282 0.25 -2.16 0.94
CA PRO A 282 0.23 -2.29 -0.51
C PRO A 282 1.36 -1.53 -1.22
N ALA A 283 1.71 -0.33 -0.72
CA ALA A 283 2.84 0.44 -1.26
C ALA A 283 4.18 -0.29 -1.08
N ALA A 284 4.42 -0.88 0.10
CA ALA A 284 5.62 -1.67 0.36
C ALA A 284 5.69 -2.91 -0.54
N GLY A 285 4.55 -3.61 -0.72
CA GLY A 285 4.45 -4.76 -1.61
C GLY A 285 4.79 -4.42 -3.06
N ALA A 286 4.25 -3.31 -3.58
CA ALA A 286 4.55 -2.84 -4.94
C ALA A 286 6.04 -2.54 -5.14
N LEU A 287 6.71 -1.91 -4.16
CA LEU A 287 8.15 -1.61 -4.21
C LEU A 287 9.01 -2.87 -4.10
N GLY A 288 8.65 -3.79 -3.20
CA GLY A 288 9.32 -5.08 -3.09
C GLY A 288 9.25 -5.88 -4.40
N ALA A 289 8.05 -5.95 -5.00
CA ALA A 289 7.84 -6.61 -6.29
C ALA A 289 8.60 -5.91 -7.44
N ALA A 290 8.61 -4.57 -7.48
CA ALA A 290 9.35 -3.80 -8.47
C ALA A 290 10.86 -4.11 -8.41
N LEU A 291 11.45 -4.15 -7.22
CA LEU A 291 12.85 -4.50 -7.04
C LEU A 291 13.15 -5.94 -7.49
N ILE A 292 12.33 -6.91 -7.05
CA ILE A 292 12.52 -8.34 -7.39
C ILE A 292 12.39 -8.55 -8.89
N CYS A 293 11.33 -8.04 -9.51
CA CYS A 293 11.07 -8.18 -10.94
C CYS A 293 12.09 -7.42 -11.79
N GLY A 294 12.49 -6.21 -11.38
CA GLY A 294 13.52 -5.44 -12.08
C GLY A 294 14.88 -6.16 -12.10
N ARG A 295 15.27 -6.83 -10.99
CA ARG A 295 16.48 -7.67 -10.94
C ARG A 295 16.34 -8.92 -11.82
N ALA A 296 15.16 -9.48 -11.96
CA ALA A 296 14.86 -10.60 -12.84
C ALA A 296 14.73 -10.20 -14.33
N GLY A 297 14.83 -8.90 -14.66
CA GLY A 297 14.79 -8.39 -16.04
C GLY A 297 13.40 -8.00 -16.53
N PHE A 298 12.43 -7.84 -15.63
CA PHE A 298 11.07 -7.40 -15.96
C PHE A 298 10.87 -5.93 -15.51
N ASP A 299 10.68 -5.04 -16.46
CA ASP A 299 10.53 -3.60 -16.25
C ASP A 299 9.09 -3.08 -16.36
N LYS A 300 8.19 -3.87 -16.96
CA LYS A 300 6.75 -3.63 -17.04
C LYS A 300 6.00 -4.71 -16.28
N VAL A 301 5.51 -4.38 -15.09
CA VAL A 301 4.93 -5.37 -14.20
C VAL A 301 3.57 -4.89 -13.69
N LEU A 302 2.59 -5.80 -13.71
CA LEU A 302 1.36 -5.67 -12.95
C LEU A 302 1.55 -6.42 -11.64
N THR A 303 1.37 -5.76 -10.51
CA THR A 303 1.46 -6.43 -9.20
C THR A 303 0.10 -6.93 -8.74
N CYS A 304 0.10 -8.06 -8.06
CA CYS A 304 -1.09 -8.67 -7.48
C CYS A 304 -0.75 -9.24 -6.10
N ASP A 305 -1.00 -8.44 -5.06
CA ASP A 305 -0.83 -8.83 -3.66
C ASP A 305 -2.11 -9.48 -3.15
N GLY A 306 -2.15 -10.79 -3.12
CA GLY A 306 -3.28 -11.56 -2.63
C GLY A 306 -3.17 -11.83 -1.13
N GLY A 307 -3.90 -11.07 -0.34
CA GLY A 307 -4.02 -11.27 1.11
C GLY A 307 -5.15 -12.23 1.51
N GLY A 308 -5.43 -12.28 2.81
CA GLY A 308 -6.57 -13.04 3.35
C GLY A 308 -7.92 -12.36 3.10
N THR A 309 -7.96 -11.02 3.07
CA THR A 309 -9.21 -10.23 2.97
C THR A 309 -9.42 -9.62 1.60
N SER A 310 -8.37 -9.10 1.01
CA SER A 310 -8.39 -8.35 -0.26
C SER A 310 -7.22 -8.75 -1.15
N THR A 311 -7.29 -8.28 -2.37
CA THR A 311 -6.17 -8.29 -3.32
C THR A 311 -5.89 -6.85 -3.73
N ASP A 312 -4.63 -6.43 -3.63
CA ASP A 312 -4.15 -5.12 -4.00
C ASP A 312 -3.36 -5.22 -5.30
N VAL A 313 -3.71 -4.38 -6.28
CA VAL A 313 -3.06 -4.37 -7.59
C VAL A 313 -2.47 -3.01 -7.91
N SER A 314 -1.27 -2.99 -8.51
CA SER A 314 -0.60 -1.77 -8.95
C SER A 314 0.14 -1.98 -10.27
N VAL A 315 0.64 -0.87 -10.84
CA VAL A 315 1.43 -0.87 -12.09
C VAL A 315 2.84 -0.41 -11.79
N VAL A 316 3.81 -1.15 -12.29
CA VAL A 316 5.25 -0.81 -12.27
C VAL A 316 5.71 -0.56 -13.70
N LEU A 317 6.35 0.57 -13.94
CA LEU A 317 6.91 0.98 -15.22
C LEU A 317 8.37 1.40 -15.03
N GLY A 318 9.28 0.82 -15.79
CA GLY A 318 10.71 1.14 -15.68
C GLY A 318 11.30 0.83 -14.29
N GLY A 319 10.74 -0.18 -13.58
CA GLY A 319 11.17 -0.56 -12.23
C GLY A 319 10.62 0.31 -11.10
N GLU A 320 9.74 1.29 -11.38
CA GLU A 320 9.13 2.18 -10.39
C GLU A 320 7.60 2.01 -10.37
N PRO A 321 6.97 1.86 -9.18
CA PRO A 321 5.51 1.88 -9.07
C PRO A 321 4.96 3.24 -9.47
N THR A 322 3.81 3.23 -10.16
CA THR A 322 3.14 4.47 -10.56
C THR A 322 2.54 5.20 -9.35
N LEU A 323 2.63 6.53 -9.35
CA LEU A 323 2.09 7.39 -8.30
C LEU A 323 0.80 8.07 -8.74
N THR A 324 -0.06 8.36 -7.77
CA THR A 324 -1.23 9.23 -7.90
C THR A 324 -1.28 10.24 -6.75
N THR A 325 -1.96 11.36 -6.97
CA THR A 325 -2.32 12.32 -5.91
C THR A 325 -3.83 12.41 -5.72
N GLU A 326 -4.59 11.66 -6.49
CA GLU A 326 -6.06 11.62 -6.41
C GLU A 326 -6.47 10.21 -6.00
N GLY A 327 -6.45 9.95 -4.71
CA GLY A 327 -6.86 8.68 -4.14
C GLY A 327 -8.15 8.79 -3.35
N THR A 328 -8.73 7.64 -3.07
CA THR A 328 -9.87 7.50 -2.17
C THR A 328 -9.57 6.41 -1.17
N VAL A 329 -9.76 6.69 0.10
CA VAL A 329 -9.63 5.69 1.16
C VAL A 329 -11.02 5.37 1.70
N GLY A 330 -11.53 4.20 1.40
CA GLY A 330 -12.94 3.89 1.60
C GLY A 330 -13.81 4.83 0.75
N THR A 331 -14.63 5.66 1.40
CA THR A 331 -15.48 6.65 0.74
C THR A 331 -14.91 8.08 0.79
N TYR A 332 -13.71 8.27 1.37
CA TYR A 332 -13.14 9.58 1.65
C TYR A 332 -12.07 9.93 0.61
N PRO A 333 -12.31 10.94 -0.25
CA PRO A 333 -11.28 11.43 -1.15
C PRO A 333 -10.12 12.03 -0.36
N SER A 334 -8.90 11.68 -0.76
CA SER A 334 -7.67 12.13 -0.12
C SER A 334 -6.68 12.55 -1.19
N LYS A 335 -6.11 13.75 -1.04
CA LYS A 335 -5.17 14.32 -2.00
C LYS A 335 -3.76 14.34 -1.42
N ILE A 336 -3.19 13.14 -1.24
CA ILE A 336 -1.80 12.95 -0.83
C ILE A 336 -1.07 12.14 -1.90
N PRO A 337 0.26 12.31 -2.07
CA PRO A 337 1.04 11.41 -2.91
C PRO A 337 0.95 9.98 -2.39
N MET A 338 0.54 9.05 -3.25
CA MET A 338 0.47 7.64 -2.92
C MET A 338 0.80 6.78 -4.13
N ILE A 339 1.30 5.57 -3.89
CA ILE A 339 1.38 4.56 -4.94
C ILE A 339 -0.05 4.27 -5.41
N ASP A 340 -0.23 4.23 -6.74
CA ASP A 340 -1.55 3.96 -7.31
C ASP A 340 -1.88 2.49 -7.14
N VAL A 341 -2.81 2.21 -6.23
CA VAL A 341 -3.25 0.87 -5.86
C VAL A 341 -4.76 0.79 -6.00
N VAL A 342 -5.23 -0.28 -6.60
CA VAL A 342 -6.65 -0.64 -6.62
C VAL A 342 -6.85 -1.87 -5.75
N THR A 343 -7.69 -1.75 -4.73
CA THR A 343 -8.03 -2.84 -3.81
C THR A 343 -9.35 -3.48 -4.22
N VAL A 344 -9.37 -4.80 -4.33
CA VAL A 344 -10.60 -5.58 -4.58
C VAL A 344 -10.80 -6.62 -3.47
N GLY A 345 -12.05 -6.77 -3.01
CA GLY A 345 -12.43 -7.77 -2.00
C GLY A 345 -12.44 -9.20 -2.56
N ALA A 346 -11.27 -9.69 -2.96
CA ALA A 346 -11.06 -11.00 -3.59
C ALA A 346 -9.83 -11.71 -2.98
N GLY A 347 -9.64 -11.65 -1.67
CA GLY A 347 -8.63 -12.40 -0.92
C GLY A 347 -9.10 -13.79 -0.52
N GLY A 348 -8.20 -14.60 0.05
CA GLY A 348 -8.47 -16.00 0.41
C GLY A 348 -9.70 -16.23 1.29
N GLY A 349 -9.99 -15.30 2.21
CA GLY A 349 -11.17 -15.34 3.08
C GLY A 349 -12.43 -14.72 2.50
N SER A 350 -12.44 -14.29 1.23
CA SER A 350 -13.66 -13.72 0.60
C SER A 350 -14.77 -14.76 0.53
N ILE A 351 -15.94 -14.35 1.03
CA ILE A 351 -17.10 -15.23 1.24
C ILE A 351 -17.85 -15.44 -0.08
N ALA A 352 -18.17 -16.69 -0.37
CA ALA A 352 -19.09 -17.07 -1.44
C ALA A 352 -20.52 -17.05 -0.94
N TRP A 353 -21.44 -16.42 -1.68
CA TRP A 353 -22.84 -16.27 -1.28
C TRP A 353 -23.76 -16.17 -2.51
N ILE A 354 -25.04 -16.38 -2.29
CA ILE A 354 -26.06 -16.33 -3.35
C ILE A 354 -26.82 -15.02 -3.22
N SER A 355 -26.85 -14.23 -4.31
CA SER A 355 -27.62 -12.98 -4.36
C SER A 355 -29.13 -13.25 -4.32
N ARG A 356 -29.91 -12.17 -4.15
CA ARG A 356 -31.40 -12.28 -4.16
C ARG A 356 -31.93 -12.78 -5.50
N GLU A 357 -31.19 -12.56 -6.58
CA GLU A 357 -31.50 -13.00 -7.93
C GLU A 357 -31.06 -14.47 -8.20
N GLY A 358 -30.54 -15.16 -7.19
CA GLY A 358 -30.08 -16.55 -7.30
C GLY A 358 -28.72 -16.74 -7.95
N THR A 359 -27.89 -15.67 -8.05
CA THR A 359 -26.57 -15.71 -8.68
C THR A 359 -25.47 -15.91 -7.65
N LEU A 360 -24.50 -16.78 -7.93
CA LEU A 360 -23.29 -16.93 -7.12
C LEU A 360 -22.47 -15.65 -7.16
N LYS A 361 -22.05 -15.19 -6.00
CA LYS A 361 -21.15 -14.03 -5.79
C LYS A 361 -20.00 -14.41 -4.89
N VAL A 362 -18.86 -13.74 -5.03
CA VAL A 362 -17.69 -13.89 -4.17
C VAL A 362 -17.22 -12.52 -3.73
N GLY A 363 -17.08 -12.32 -2.41
CA GLY A 363 -16.79 -11.02 -1.83
C GLY A 363 -17.94 -10.00 -2.00
N PRO A 364 -17.72 -8.71 -1.71
CA PRO A 364 -16.51 -8.14 -1.10
C PRO A 364 -16.36 -8.48 0.39
N LYS A 365 -17.39 -9.07 1.04
CA LYS A 365 -17.34 -9.48 2.44
C LYS A 365 -16.32 -10.61 2.61
N SER A 366 -15.49 -10.51 3.65
CA SER A 366 -14.50 -11.51 4.04
C SER A 366 -14.81 -12.09 5.41
N ALA A 367 -14.48 -13.36 5.60
CA ALA A 367 -14.51 -14.02 6.90
C ALA A 367 -13.40 -13.51 7.84
N GLY A 368 -12.42 -12.80 7.31
CA GLY A 368 -11.29 -12.25 8.06
C GLY A 368 -10.41 -13.33 8.70
N ALA A 369 -9.71 -12.94 9.78
CA ALA A 369 -8.93 -13.88 10.60
C ALA A 369 -9.83 -14.63 11.61
N ALA A 370 -10.88 -13.97 12.10
CA ALA A 370 -11.86 -14.49 13.04
C ALA A 370 -13.28 -14.06 12.59
N PRO A 371 -14.23 -15.00 12.40
CA PRO A 371 -14.09 -16.44 12.61
C PRO A 371 -13.22 -17.16 11.56
N GLY A 372 -12.88 -16.52 10.43
CA GLY A 372 -12.07 -17.11 9.36
C GLY A 372 -12.84 -18.07 8.44
N PRO A 373 -12.16 -18.65 7.43
CA PRO A 373 -12.66 -19.72 6.59
C PRO A 373 -13.20 -20.91 7.40
N ILE A 374 -14.17 -21.64 6.85
CA ILE A 374 -14.74 -22.85 7.49
C ILE A 374 -13.62 -23.83 7.86
N CYS A 375 -12.70 -24.05 6.93
CA CYS A 375 -11.61 -25.03 7.11
C CYS A 375 -10.64 -24.71 8.24
N TYR A 376 -10.64 -23.48 8.80
CA TYR A 376 -9.79 -23.14 9.94
C TYR A 376 -10.29 -23.74 11.27
N GLY A 377 -11.57 -24.14 11.32
CA GLY A 377 -12.15 -24.72 12.54
C GLY A 377 -12.35 -23.72 13.69
N THR A 378 -12.27 -22.42 13.41
CA THR A 378 -12.34 -21.32 14.40
C THR A 378 -13.75 -20.69 14.51
N GLY A 379 -14.77 -21.36 13.92
CA GLY A 379 -16.17 -20.92 13.97
C GLY A 379 -16.70 -20.27 12.69
N GLY A 380 -15.94 -20.28 11.60
CA GLY A 380 -16.41 -19.88 10.27
C GLY A 380 -17.55 -20.80 9.80
N VAL A 381 -18.60 -20.21 9.21
CA VAL A 381 -19.79 -20.94 8.73
C VAL A 381 -20.12 -20.63 7.25
N GLU A 382 -19.51 -19.58 6.69
CA GLU A 382 -19.72 -19.19 5.30
C GLU A 382 -18.50 -19.64 4.47
N PRO A 383 -18.70 -20.38 3.35
CA PRO A 383 -17.59 -20.87 2.55
C PRO A 383 -16.83 -19.73 1.85
N THR A 384 -15.53 -19.92 1.72
CA THR A 384 -14.59 -18.93 1.20
C THR A 384 -13.78 -19.46 0.00
N ILE A 385 -12.98 -18.59 -0.61
CA ILE A 385 -12.00 -18.97 -1.64
C ILE A 385 -11.02 -20.03 -1.11
N THR A 386 -10.55 -19.91 0.15
CA THR A 386 -9.65 -20.88 0.78
C THR A 386 -10.32 -22.27 0.90
N ASP A 387 -11.60 -22.31 1.29
CA ASP A 387 -12.36 -23.57 1.36
C ASP A 387 -12.47 -24.23 -0.02
N ALA A 388 -12.69 -23.45 -1.08
CA ALA A 388 -12.75 -23.95 -2.45
C ALA A 388 -11.39 -24.54 -2.91
N HIS A 389 -10.29 -23.84 -2.67
CA HIS A 389 -8.96 -24.36 -2.98
C HIS A 389 -8.63 -25.65 -2.22
N LEU A 390 -8.96 -25.71 -0.92
CA LEU A 390 -8.73 -26.88 -0.09
C LEU A 390 -9.55 -28.08 -0.56
N MET A 391 -10.83 -27.88 -0.82
CA MET A 391 -11.73 -28.93 -1.30
C MET A 391 -11.27 -29.53 -2.63
N LEU A 392 -10.78 -28.69 -3.55
CA LEU A 392 -10.25 -29.11 -4.86
C LEU A 392 -8.84 -29.71 -4.77
N GLY A 393 -8.20 -29.76 -3.59
CA GLY A 393 -6.85 -30.29 -3.37
C GLY A 393 -5.72 -29.36 -3.79
N ARG A 394 -6.01 -28.09 -4.17
CA ARG A 394 -5.04 -27.13 -4.69
C ARG A 394 -4.10 -26.53 -3.62
N ILE A 395 -4.46 -26.64 -2.33
CA ILE A 395 -3.60 -26.23 -1.20
C ILE A 395 -3.40 -27.41 -0.23
N PRO A 396 -2.35 -27.42 0.58
CA PRO A 396 -2.11 -28.44 1.59
C PRO A 396 -3.16 -28.41 2.69
N ARG A 397 -3.27 -29.49 3.48
CA ARG A 397 -4.19 -29.58 4.65
C ARG A 397 -3.66 -28.83 5.87
N HIS A 398 -2.79 -27.89 5.70
CA HIS A 398 -2.23 -27.02 6.73
C HIS A 398 -1.68 -25.75 6.11
N LEU A 399 -1.50 -24.70 6.91
CA LEU A 399 -0.79 -23.47 6.56
C LEU A 399 0.43 -23.30 7.45
N LEU A 400 1.33 -22.37 7.08
CA LEU A 400 2.53 -21.99 7.82
C LEU A 400 3.36 -23.21 8.23
N GLY A 401 3.71 -24.06 7.24
CA GLY A 401 4.56 -25.22 7.49
C GLY A 401 3.97 -26.27 8.44
N GLY A 402 2.65 -26.22 8.71
CA GLY A 402 1.99 -27.15 9.62
C GLY A 402 1.47 -26.52 10.94
N GLU A 403 1.75 -25.24 11.18
CA GLU A 403 1.31 -24.54 12.40
C GLU A 403 -0.23 -24.43 12.49
N ILE A 404 -0.93 -24.34 11.34
CA ILE A 404 -2.40 -24.22 11.27
C ILE A 404 -2.96 -25.41 10.49
N PRO A 405 -3.58 -26.40 11.14
CA PRO A 405 -4.26 -27.50 10.45
C PRO A 405 -5.56 -27.01 9.79
N LEU A 406 -5.89 -27.57 8.63
CA LEU A 406 -7.13 -27.26 7.89
C LEU A 406 -8.04 -28.50 7.82
N ASP A 407 -9.35 -28.27 7.91
CA ASP A 407 -10.38 -29.30 7.81
C ASP A 407 -11.03 -29.36 6.41
N PRO A 408 -10.60 -30.28 5.53
CA PRO A 408 -11.17 -30.40 4.19
C PRO A 408 -12.61 -30.95 4.18
N VAL A 409 -13.02 -31.64 5.26
CA VAL A 409 -14.39 -32.18 5.35
C VAL A 409 -15.36 -31.04 5.64
N ALA A 410 -15.03 -30.17 6.61
CA ALA A 410 -15.82 -28.99 6.91
C ALA A 410 -15.94 -28.05 5.71
N ALA A 411 -14.84 -27.79 4.98
CA ALA A 411 -14.85 -27.01 3.74
C ALA A 411 -15.80 -27.59 2.69
N ARG A 412 -15.75 -28.91 2.46
CA ARG A 412 -16.64 -29.61 1.52
C ARG A 412 -18.11 -29.44 1.90
N VAL A 413 -18.47 -29.66 3.16
CA VAL A 413 -19.85 -29.51 3.64
C VAL A 413 -20.40 -28.10 3.38
N GLY A 414 -19.60 -27.05 3.66
CA GLY A 414 -20.03 -25.67 3.41
C GLY A 414 -20.24 -25.37 1.92
N ILE A 415 -19.39 -25.92 1.04
CA ILE A 415 -19.55 -25.74 -0.42
C ILE A 415 -20.72 -26.56 -0.97
N GLU A 416 -20.95 -27.77 -0.46
CA GLU A 416 -22.10 -28.62 -0.83
C GLU A 416 -23.45 -27.94 -0.54
N GLU A 417 -23.53 -27.17 0.54
CA GLU A 417 -24.75 -26.40 0.85
C GLU A 417 -25.07 -25.35 -0.22
N ILE A 418 -24.04 -24.54 -0.63
CA ILE A 418 -24.23 -23.56 -1.72
C ILE A 418 -24.48 -24.25 -3.05
N ALA A 419 -23.75 -25.33 -3.38
CA ALA A 419 -23.87 -26.07 -4.61
C ALA A 419 -25.30 -26.64 -4.78
N GLY A 420 -25.85 -27.22 -3.71
CA GLY A 420 -27.23 -27.75 -3.72
C GLY A 420 -28.27 -26.69 -4.03
N ARG A 421 -28.11 -25.47 -3.50
CA ARG A 421 -29.02 -24.33 -3.78
C ARG A 421 -28.90 -23.80 -5.21
N LEU A 422 -27.77 -24.03 -5.87
CA LEU A 422 -27.48 -23.60 -7.26
C LEU A 422 -27.73 -24.75 -8.27
N ASN A 423 -28.09 -25.96 -7.83
CA ASN A 423 -28.15 -27.16 -8.66
C ASN A 423 -26.83 -27.47 -9.39
N LEU A 424 -25.71 -27.26 -8.71
CA LEU A 424 -24.35 -27.56 -9.19
C LEU A 424 -23.78 -28.77 -8.44
N THR A 425 -22.80 -29.43 -9.05
CA THR A 425 -21.94 -30.35 -8.29
C THR A 425 -21.02 -29.54 -7.35
N PRO A 426 -20.58 -30.10 -6.22
CA PRO A 426 -19.68 -29.41 -5.32
C PRO A 426 -18.39 -28.92 -6.02
N ASP A 427 -17.79 -29.73 -6.89
CA ASP A 427 -16.58 -29.38 -7.63
C ASP A 427 -16.83 -28.23 -8.62
N ALA A 428 -17.96 -28.25 -9.34
CA ALA A 428 -18.35 -27.16 -10.24
C ALA A 428 -18.63 -25.84 -9.47
N CYS A 429 -19.22 -25.95 -8.27
CA CYS A 429 -19.43 -24.79 -7.41
C CYS A 429 -18.09 -24.21 -6.90
N ALA A 430 -17.18 -25.07 -6.44
CA ALA A 430 -15.87 -24.64 -5.97
C ALA A 430 -15.04 -23.98 -7.08
N VAL A 431 -15.00 -24.58 -8.28
CA VAL A 431 -14.32 -23.94 -9.45
C VAL A 431 -15.01 -22.62 -9.81
N GLY A 432 -16.35 -22.57 -9.79
CA GLY A 432 -17.12 -21.35 -10.03
C GLY A 432 -16.78 -20.21 -9.04
N ILE A 433 -16.56 -20.54 -7.76
CA ILE A 433 -16.08 -19.57 -6.75
C ILE A 433 -14.73 -19.00 -7.15
N LEU A 434 -13.79 -19.87 -7.56
CA LEU A 434 -12.45 -19.45 -7.97
C LEU A 434 -12.46 -18.62 -9.26
N GLU A 435 -13.30 -18.98 -10.24
CA GLU A 435 -13.48 -18.23 -11.48
C GLU A 435 -13.98 -16.80 -11.22
N ILE A 436 -15.02 -16.64 -10.38
CA ILE A 436 -15.55 -15.32 -10.02
C ILE A 436 -14.45 -14.49 -9.34
N SER A 437 -13.65 -15.09 -8.45
CA SER A 437 -12.54 -14.40 -7.82
C SER A 437 -11.49 -13.98 -8.82
N ALA A 438 -11.09 -14.85 -9.76
CA ALA A 438 -10.12 -14.52 -10.80
C ALA A 438 -10.61 -13.38 -11.70
N TRP A 439 -11.89 -13.36 -12.09
CA TRP A 439 -12.49 -12.26 -12.84
C TRP A 439 -12.52 -10.94 -12.06
N ASN A 440 -12.80 -10.98 -10.74
CA ASN A 440 -12.76 -9.79 -9.90
C ASN A 440 -11.34 -9.20 -9.85
N GLN A 441 -10.32 -10.03 -9.69
CA GLN A 441 -8.90 -9.61 -9.72
C GLN A 441 -8.50 -9.11 -11.12
N ALA A 442 -8.88 -9.81 -12.18
CA ALA A 442 -8.60 -9.40 -13.56
C ALA A 442 -9.23 -8.05 -13.90
N ASN A 443 -10.44 -7.78 -13.42
CA ASN A 443 -11.09 -6.48 -13.62
C ASN A 443 -10.36 -5.35 -12.88
N ALA A 444 -9.85 -5.60 -11.68
CA ALA A 444 -9.01 -4.63 -10.96
C ALA A 444 -7.70 -4.32 -11.73
N LEU A 445 -7.03 -5.37 -12.26
CA LEU A 445 -5.84 -5.23 -13.09
C LEU A 445 -6.12 -4.45 -14.40
N ARG A 446 -7.26 -4.69 -15.04
CA ARG A 446 -7.71 -3.89 -16.19
C ARG A 446 -8.01 -2.46 -15.79
N GLN A 447 -8.69 -2.25 -14.68
CA GLN A 447 -9.02 -0.91 -14.22
C GLN A 447 -7.80 -0.04 -14.03
N ILE A 448 -6.74 -0.54 -13.38
CA ILE A 448 -5.54 0.24 -13.11
C ILE A 448 -4.68 0.47 -14.37
N SER A 449 -4.67 -0.46 -15.32
CA SER A 449 -3.90 -0.35 -16.58
C SER A 449 -4.63 0.43 -17.66
N VAL A 450 -5.89 0.09 -17.95
CA VAL A 450 -6.68 0.73 -19.03
C VAL A 450 -6.98 2.20 -18.73
N LYS A 451 -7.21 2.57 -17.46
CA LYS A 451 -7.33 3.99 -17.07
C LYS A 451 -6.12 4.84 -17.48
N ARG A 452 -4.95 4.20 -17.60
CA ARG A 452 -3.69 4.84 -18.00
C ARG A 452 -3.36 4.66 -19.48
N GLY A 453 -4.27 4.09 -20.26
CA GLY A 453 -4.04 3.79 -21.67
C GLY A 453 -3.01 2.68 -21.91
N LEU A 454 -2.76 1.82 -20.91
CA LEU A 454 -1.80 0.74 -21.00
C LEU A 454 -2.46 -0.56 -21.47
N ASP A 455 -1.80 -1.28 -22.38
CA ASP A 455 -2.23 -2.63 -22.78
C ASP A 455 -1.69 -3.66 -21.78
N VAL A 456 -2.57 -4.39 -21.12
CA VAL A 456 -2.20 -5.41 -20.13
C VAL A 456 -1.29 -6.50 -20.69
N ARG A 457 -1.39 -6.80 -21.99
CA ARG A 457 -0.60 -7.85 -22.67
C ARG A 457 0.90 -7.53 -22.77
N ASP A 458 1.28 -6.26 -22.61
CA ASP A 458 2.69 -5.82 -22.56
C ASP A 458 3.35 -6.10 -21.22
N PHE A 459 2.60 -6.61 -20.24
CA PHE A 459 3.05 -6.74 -18.86
C PHE A 459 3.24 -8.19 -18.44
N THR A 460 4.19 -8.40 -17.53
CA THR A 460 4.30 -9.62 -16.74
C THR A 460 3.57 -9.42 -15.42
N LEU A 461 2.85 -10.44 -14.95
CA LEU A 461 2.21 -10.40 -13.65
C LEU A 461 3.23 -10.74 -12.55
N ALA A 462 3.32 -9.97 -11.48
CA ALA A 462 4.02 -10.33 -10.27
C ALA A 462 3.02 -10.66 -9.17
N THR A 463 2.95 -11.92 -8.74
CA THR A 463 2.04 -12.32 -7.67
C THR A 463 2.81 -12.54 -6.37
N PHE A 464 2.22 -12.05 -5.28
CA PHE A 464 2.73 -12.22 -3.93
C PHE A 464 1.59 -12.13 -2.91
N GLY A 465 1.92 -12.13 -1.60
CA GLY A 465 0.92 -12.36 -0.56
C GLY A 465 0.58 -13.84 -0.38
N GLY A 466 -0.17 -14.18 0.65
CA GLY A 466 -0.47 -15.57 1.02
C GLY A 466 -1.37 -16.30 0.01
N SER A 467 -2.24 -15.57 -0.71
CA SER A 467 -3.17 -16.12 -1.70
C SER A 467 -2.88 -15.69 -3.14
N GLY A 468 -1.91 -14.79 -3.38
CA GLY A 468 -1.69 -14.19 -4.70
C GLY A 468 -1.38 -15.19 -5.79
N SER A 469 -0.58 -16.22 -5.50
CA SER A 469 -0.17 -17.23 -6.48
C SER A 469 -1.25 -18.26 -6.81
N LEU A 470 -2.32 -18.35 -6.01
CA LEU A 470 -3.36 -19.38 -6.13
C LEU A 470 -4.16 -19.29 -7.45
N LEU A 471 -4.30 -18.09 -8.00
CA LEU A 471 -5.05 -17.84 -9.25
C LEU A 471 -4.15 -17.37 -10.40
N ALA A 472 -2.82 -17.42 -10.23
CA ALA A 472 -1.86 -16.83 -11.16
C ALA A 472 -2.03 -17.32 -12.61
N CYS A 473 -2.08 -18.63 -12.86
CA CYS A 473 -2.27 -19.18 -14.21
C CYS A 473 -3.60 -18.72 -14.82
N ARG A 474 -4.66 -18.65 -14.02
CA ARG A 474 -5.97 -18.21 -14.49
C ARG A 474 -6.00 -16.73 -14.87
N LEU A 475 -5.28 -15.88 -14.13
CA LEU A 475 -5.13 -14.47 -14.46
C LEU A 475 -4.35 -14.28 -15.76
N VAL A 476 -3.30 -15.07 -16.00
CA VAL A 476 -2.56 -15.09 -17.28
C VAL A 476 -3.49 -15.42 -18.43
N ASP A 477 -4.39 -16.41 -18.28
CA ASP A 477 -5.36 -16.77 -19.32
C ASP A 477 -6.41 -15.69 -19.57
N ILE A 478 -7.01 -15.12 -18.52
CA ILE A 478 -8.09 -14.12 -18.65
C ILE A 478 -7.56 -12.82 -19.28
N LEU A 479 -6.34 -12.42 -18.96
CA LEU A 479 -5.74 -11.15 -19.37
C LEU A 479 -4.83 -11.26 -20.58
N ASP A 480 -4.54 -12.48 -21.03
CA ASP A 480 -3.59 -12.79 -22.11
C ASP A 480 -2.19 -12.21 -21.86
N LEU A 481 -1.71 -12.36 -20.60
CA LEU A 481 -0.41 -11.87 -20.18
C LEU A 481 0.74 -12.74 -20.73
N ALA A 482 1.94 -12.16 -20.80
CA ALA A 482 3.15 -12.89 -21.19
C ALA A 482 3.51 -14.02 -20.22
N GLY A 483 3.21 -13.87 -18.92
CA GLY A 483 3.48 -14.83 -17.89
C GLY A 483 3.35 -14.23 -16.49
N VAL A 484 3.75 -14.98 -15.48
CA VAL A 484 3.75 -14.55 -14.10
C VAL A 484 5.08 -14.87 -13.40
N VAL A 485 5.53 -13.94 -12.58
CA VAL A 485 6.64 -14.11 -11.64
C VAL A 485 6.08 -14.27 -10.24
N VAL A 486 6.43 -15.39 -9.59
CA VAL A 486 6.13 -15.60 -8.17
C VAL A 486 7.44 -15.44 -7.40
N ALA A 487 7.53 -14.37 -6.62
CA ALA A 487 8.73 -14.07 -5.84
C ALA A 487 9.08 -15.21 -4.87
N GLN A 488 10.33 -15.31 -4.48
CA GLN A 488 10.71 -16.18 -3.36
C GLN A 488 10.09 -15.67 -2.07
N ASN A 489 9.54 -16.55 -1.22
CA ASN A 489 8.77 -16.19 -0.03
C ASN A 489 7.68 -15.14 -0.33
N PRO A 490 6.74 -15.41 -1.26
CA PRO A 490 5.81 -14.40 -1.77
C PRO A 490 4.93 -13.82 -0.68
N GLY A 491 4.68 -14.58 0.38
CA GLY A 491 3.94 -14.11 1.54
C GLY A 491 4.63 -13.00 2.35
N ASN A 492 5.90 -12.70 2.10
CA ASN A 492 6.68 -11.70 2.86
C ASN A 492 7.21 -10.55 1.98
N VAL A 493 6.76 -10.42 0.73
CA VAL A 493 7.25 -9.39 -0.21
C VAL A 493 6.95 -7.97 0.31
N SER A 494 5.79 -7.73 0.97
CA SER A 494 5.48 -6.44 1.56
C SER A 494 6.44 -6.11 2.71
N ALA A 495 6.71 -7.05 3.62
CA ALA A 495 7.70 -6.86 4.68
C ALA A 495 9.14 -6.68 4.13
N PHE A 496 9.50 -7.39 3.05
CA PHE A 496 10.76 -7.19 2.34
C PHE A 496 10.85 -5.80 1.70
N GLY A 497 9.76 -5.34 1.08
CA GLY A 497 9.67 -4.01 0.49
C GLY A 497 9.99 -2.89 1.48
N LEU A 498 9.62 -3.04 2.76
CA LEU A 498 9.97 -2.08 3.82
C LEU A 498 11.48 -1.91 4.05
N LEU A 499 12.28 -2.90 3.67
CA LEU A 499 13.75 -2.83 3.78
C LEU A 499 14.41 -2.21 2.55
N THR A 500 13.63 -1.93 1.49
CA THR A 500 14.13 -1.46 0.20
C THR A 500 13.87 0.01 -0.08
N VAL A 501 13.23 0.70 0.87
CA VAL A 501 12.72 2.08 0.70
C VAL A 501 13.61 3.10 1.39
N ASP A 502 13.66 4.30 0.82
CA ASP A 502 14.37 5.44 1.35
C ASP A 502 13.46 6.30 2.24
N VAL A 503 14.05 7.14 3.09
CA VAL A 503 13.31 8.23 3.74
C VAL A 503 12.89 9.23 2.65
N ARG A 504 11.59 9.56 2.59
CA ARG A 504 11.03 10.46 1.58
C ARG A 504 10.10 11.50 2.20
N ASN A 505 10.38 12.76 1.93
CA ASN A 505 9.59 13.91 2.38
C ASN A 505 9.11 14.71 1.17
N ASP A 506 7.78 14.80 0.98
CA ASP A 506 7.17 15.53 -0.13
C ASP A 506 6.67 16.90 0.35
N TYR A 507 7.05 17.93 -0.39
CA TYR A 507 6.58 19.30 -0.18
C TYR A 507 5.94 19.82 -1.46
N VAL A 508 4.84 20.53 -1.32
CA VAL A 508 4.10 21.12 -2.44
C VAL A 508 3.72 22.56 -2.12
N GLN A 509 3.72 23.38 -3.15
CA GLN A 509 3.19 24.73 -3.12
C GLN A 509 2.41 25.02 -4.39
N THR A 510 1.15 25.40 -4.25
CA THR A 510 0.36 25.89 -5.38
C THR A 510 0.89 27.25 -5.85
N ALA A 511 1.15 27.36 -7.15
CA ALA A 511 1.63 28.56 -7.83
C ALA A 511 1.03 28.64 -9.24
N VAL A 512 -0.28 28.93 -9.31
CA VAL A 512 -1.03 28.94 -10.57
C VAL A 512 -0.56 30.09 -11.45
N CYS A 513 0.05 29.76 -12.59
CA CYS A 513 0.52 30.73 -13.57
C CYS A 513 0.49 30.15 -14.98
N LYS A 514 0.13 30.96 -15.97
CA LYS A 514 0.25 30.60 -17.38
C LYS A 514 1.70 30.59 -17.82
N HIS A 515 2.07 29.67 -18.70
CA HIS A 515 3.43 29.48 -19.15
C HIS A 515 4.03 30.77 -19.78
N ASP A 516 3.21 31.51 -20.55
CA ASP A 516 3.62 32.79 -21.16
C ASP A 516 3.78 33.98 -20.18
N ARG A 517 3.39 33.79 -18.91
CA ARG A 517 3.48 34.79 -17.84
C ARG A 517 4.33 34.32 -16.67
N LEU A 518 5.14 33.28 -16.88
CA LEU A 518 5.92 32.68 -15.83
C LEU A 518 7.03 33.63 -15.35
N GLU A 519 7.04 33.93 -14.07
CA GLU A 519 8.12 34.68 -13.45
C GLU A 519 9.18 33.69 -12.94
N TYR A 520 10.24 33.45 -13.72
CA TYR A 520 11.26 32.43 -13.46
C TYR A 520 11.88 32.58 -12.06
N ALA A 521 12.19 33.81 -11.63
CA ALA A 521 12.73 34.08 -10.32
C ALA A 521 11.79 33.66 -9.17
N SER A 522 10.47 33.80 -9.36
CA SER A 522 9.46 33.37 -8.38
C SER A 522 9.39 31.85 -8.29
N VAL A 523 9.45 31.17 -9.43
CA VAL A 523 9.47 29.70 -9.49
C VAL A 523 10.73 29.14 -8.81
N GLU A 524 11.91 29.70 -9.14
CA GLU A 524 13.19 29.29 -8.50
C GLU A 524 13.18 29.52 -6.99
N LYS A 525 12.65 30.67 -6.55
CA LYS A 525 12.47 30.98 -5.12
C LYS A 525 11.62 29.92 -4.42
N THR A 526 10.47 29.56 -5.02
CA THR A 526 9.57 28.55 -4.46
C THR A 526 10.24 27.18 -4.40
N PHE A 527 10.95 26.75 -5.45
CA PHE A 527 11.73 25.52 -5.40
C PHE A 527 12.81 25.56 -4.33
N GLY A 528 13.49 26.70 -4.15
CA GLY A 528 14.48 26.90 -3.10
C GLY A 528 13.90 26.76 -1.70
N GLU A 529 12.72 27.34 -1.44
CA GLU A 529 12.01 27.23 -0.16
C GLU A 529 11.58 25.79 0.11
N LEU A 530 11.02 25.07 -0.88
CA LEU A 530 10.62 23.68 -0.74
C LEU A 530 11.85 22.75 -0.53
N THR A 531 12.95 23.01 -1.26
CA THR A 531 14.21 22.26 -1.09
C THR A 531 14.81 22.49 0.29
N GLY A 532 14.76 23.73 0.80
CA GLY A 532 15.22 24.06 2.15
C GLY A 532 14.45 23.27 3.21
N ARG A 533 13.11 23.26 3.13
CA ARG A 533 12.25 22.49 4.04
C ARG A 533 12.54 20.98 3.96
N ALA A 534 12.73 20.46 2.75
CA ALA A 534 13.06 19.06 2.55
C ALA A 534 14.42 18.70 3.16
N GLY A 535 15.42 19.59 3.01
CA GLY A 535 16.74 19.42 3.62
C GLY A 535 16.71 19.48 5.14
N GLU A 536 15.96 20.43 5.74
CA GLU A 536 15.76 20.50 7.19
C GLU A 536 15.11 19.22 7.76
N ALA A 537 14.15 18.66 7.05
CA ALA A 537 13.51 17.40 7.46
C ALA A 537 14.50 16.22 7.40
N LEU A 538 15.36 16.15 6.36
CA LEU A 538 16.40 15.12 6.28
C LEU A 538 17.51 15.31 7.33
N ASP A 539 17.88 16.56 7.65
CA ASP A 539 18.79 16.87 8.76
C ASP A 539 18.22 16.35 10.11
N ALA A 540 16.89 16.54 10.34
CA ALA A 540 16.20 16.06 11.54
C ALA A 540 16.14 14.52 11.63
N GLU A 541 16.06 13.82 10.49
CA GLU A 541 16.14 12.36 10.37
C GLU A 541 17.60 11.84 10.48
N GLY A 542 18.58 12.71 10.61
CA GLY A 542 19.98 12.36 10.84
C GLY A 542 20.81 12.07 9.59
N PHE A 543 20.34 12.43 8.40
CA PHE A 543 21.12 12.31 7.16
C PHE A 543 22.13 13.44 7.03
N ALA A 544 23.33 13.10 6.58
CA ALA A 544 24.33 14.13 6.25
C ALA A 544 23.90 14.88 4.97
N ARG A 545 24.15 16.19 4.92
CA ARG A 545 23.74 17.03 3.78
C ARG A 545 24.28 16.57 2.43
N GLY A 546 25.43 15.89 2.42
CA GLY A 546 26.02 15.32 1.21
C GLY A 546 25.26 14.12 0.64
N ASP A 547 24.40 13.48 1.47
CA ASP A 547 23.59 12.33 1.10
C ASP A 547 22.16 12.73 0.72
N HIS A 548 21.82 14.03 0.81
CA HIS A 548 20.50 14.51 0.43
C HIS A 548 20.32 14.49 -1.08
N HIS A 549 19.24 13.87 -1.54
CA HIS A 549 18.81 13.93 -2.93
C HIS A 549 17.48 14.63 -3.05
N PHE A 550 17.29 15.42 -4.10
CA PHE A 550 16.05 16.17 -4.31
C PHE A 550 15.50 15.90 -5.71
N ILE A 551 14.22 15.56 -5.79
CA ILE A 551 13.50 15.46 -7.05
C ILE A 551 12.52 16.61 -7.13
N ARG A 552 12.61 17.43 -8.20
CA ARG A 552 11.66 18.49 -8.51
C ARG A 552 10.65 18.00 -9.52
N THR A 553 9.37 18.28 -9.28
CA THR A 553 8.28 17.98 -10.23
C THR A 553 7.30 19.14 -10.30
N VAL A 554 6.55 19.23 -11.41
CA VAL A 554 5.50 20.23 -11.61
C VAL A 554 4.21 19.56 -12.03
N ASP A 555 3.10 20.00 -11.46
CA ASP A 555 1.77 19.64 -11.96
C ASP A 555 1.32 20.72 -12.94
N LEU A 556 1.04 20.33 -14.19
CA LEU A 556 0.62 21.22 -15.28
C LEU A 556 -0.72 20.76 -15.87
N ARG A 557 -1.40 21.68 -16.54
CA ARG A 557 -2.59 21.41 -17.33
C ARG A 557 -2.69 22.36 -18.51
N TYR A 558 -3.54 22.05 -19.47
CA TYR A 558 -3.97 23.10 -20.39
C TYR A 558 -4.97 24.02 -19.68
N PHE A 559 -4.88 25.31 -19.95
CA PHE A 559 -5.75 26.31 -19.34
C PHE A 559 -7.23 25.97 -19.58
N GLY A 560 -7.98 25.91 -18.50
CA GLY A 560 -9.40 25.52 -18.50
C GLY A 560 -9.67 24.03 -18.27
N GLN A 561 -8.65 23.17 -18.23
CA GLN A 561 -8.82 21.79 -17.82
C GLN A 561 -8.92 21.66 -16.28
N ALA A 562 -9.64 20.65 -15.83
CA ALA A 562 -9.86 20.41 -14.39
C ALA A 562 -8.78 19.55 -13.74
N PHE A 563 -8.01 18.76 -14.50
CA PHE A 563 -7.04 17.80 -14.00
C PHE A 563 -5.63 18.17 -14.44
N GLU A 564 -4.69 17.94 -13.54
CA GLU A 564 -3.27 18.21 -13.76
C GLU A 564 -2.52 16.92 -14.15
N VAL A 565 -1.47 17.07 -14.94
CA VAL A 565 -0.50 16.02 -15.25
C VAL A 565 0.82 16.41 -14.60
N ARG A 566 1.40 15.48 -13.82
CA ARG A 566 2.70 15.66 -13.18
C ARG A 566 3.82 15.28 -14.11
N VAL A 567 4.85 16.11 -14.16
CA VAL A 567 6.07 15.84 -14.91
C VAL A 567 7.32 16.10 -14.06
N ASN A 568 8.35 15.32 -14.29
CA ASN A 568 9.68 15.62 -13.77
C ASN A 568 10.22 16.85 -14.50
N VAL A 569 10.99 17.65 -13.78
CA VAL A 569 11.65 18.80 -14.39
C VAL A 569 13.16 18.56 -14.53
N PRO A 570 13.83 19.17 -15.50
CA PRO A 570 15.28 19.07 -15.65
C PRO A 570 16.02 19.63 -14.43
N GLU A 571 17.26 19.23 -14.24
CA GLU A 571 18.16 19.87 -13.28
C GLU A 571 18.61 21.22 -13.84
N GLY A 572 18.88 22.18 -12.95
CA GLY A 572 19.42 23.48 -13.33
C GLY A 572 18.60 24.67 -12.82
N VAL A 573 18.96 25.83 -13.34
CA VAL A 573 18.33 27.12 -13.01
C VAL A 573 17.02 27.27 -13.82
N VAL A 574 16.00 27.82 -13.20
CA VAL A 574 14.74 28.11 -13.86
C VAL A 574 14.89 29.33 -14.78
N ASP A 575 14.92 29.08 -16.07
CA ASP A 575 14.95 30.08 -17.15
C ASP A 575 13.95 29.71 -18.25
N ALA A 576 14.03 30.36 -19.39
CA ALA A 576 13.14 30.10 -20.52
C ALA A 576 13.32 28.69 -21.10
N ASP A 577 14.57 28.24 -21.26
CA ASP A 577 14.87 26.91 -21.81
C ASP A 577 14.38 25.80 -20.86
N PHE A 578 14.54 26.00 -19.55
CA PHE A 578 13.98 25.11 -18.52
C PHE A 578 12.45 25.04 -18.63
N ALA A 579 11.77 26.19 -18.72
CA ALA A 579 10.32 26.24 -18.79
C ALA A 579 9.78 25.55 -20.04
N ASP A 580 10.42 25.75 -21.21
CA ASP A 580 10.06 25.12 -22.47
C ASP A 580 10.28 23.59 -22.45
N ALA A 581 11.36 23.13 -21.81
CA ALA A 581 11.61 21.70 -21.60
C ALA A 581 10.52 21.06 -20.73
N VAL A 582 10.10 21.74 -19.67
CA VAL A 582 8.99 21.30 -18.80
C VAL A 582 7.67 21.23 -19.56
N ALA A 583 7.36 22.26 -20.39
CA ALA A 583 6.16 22.26 -21.22
C ALA A 583 6.17 21.11 -22.26
N THR A 584 7.32 20.82 -22.85
CA THR A 584 7.51 19.69 -23.76
C THR A 584 7.24 18.36 -23.07
N SER A 585 7.81 18.15 -21.88
CA SER A 585 7.56 16.95 -21.07
C SER A 585 6.08 16.80 -20.70
N PHE A 586 5.40 17.92 -20.44
CA PHE A 586 3.96 17.90 -20.20
C PHE A 586 3.15 17.48 -21.43
N HIS A 587 3.47 18.02 -22.62
CA HIS A 587 2.80 17.62 -23.85
C HIS A 587 2.95 16.12 -24.11
N ASP A 588 4.15 15.58 -23.91
CA ASP A 588 4.42 14.15 -24.11
C ASP A 588 3.65 13.30 -23.09
N ALA A 589 3.66 13.68 -21.82
CA ALA A 589 2.92 12.98 -20.77
C ALA A 589 1.40 13.05 -20.98
N HIS A 590 0.88 14.21 -21.40
CA HIS A 590 -0.54 14.39 -21.71
C HIS A 590 -0.96 13.52 -22.91
N ARG A 591 -0.12 13.44 -23.96
CA ARG A 591 -0.36 12.57 -25.11
C ARG A 591 -0.33 11.09 -24.71
N ALA A 592 0.57 10.69 -23.84
CA ALA A 592 0.64 9.32 -23.34
C ALA A 592 -0.62 8.94 -22.53
N LEU A 593 -1.16 9.86 -21.71
CA LEU A 593 -2.33 9.62 -20.87
C LEU A 593 -3.66 9.68 -21.63
N TYR A 594 -3.79 10.66 -22.55
CA TYR A 594 -5.09 10.99 -23.18
C TYR A 594 -5.14 10.74 -24.69
N GLY A 595 -4.00 10.36 -25.30
CA GLY A 595 -3.91 10.09 -26.74
C GLY A 595 -3.74 11.34 -27.62
N TYR A 596 -3.72 12.55 -27.04
CA TYR A 596 -3.55 13.81 -27.75
C TYR A 596 -2.79 14.85 -26.92
N ASP A 597 -2.24 15.87 -27.58
CA ASP A 597 -1.76 17.11 -26.97
C ASP A 597 -2.14 18.32 -27.84
N PHE A 598 -1.82 19.51 -27.35
CA PHE A 598 -2.09 20.77 -28.02
C PHE A 598 -0.82 21.62 -28.22
N ARG A 599 0.36 21.01 -28.37
CA ARG A 599 1.63 21.75 -28.56
C ARG A 599 1.61 22.70 -29.77
N ASP A 600 0.88 22.37 -30.79
CA ASP A 600 0.77 23.15 -32.06
C ASP A 600 -0.46 24.08 -32.10
N ASP A 601 -1.27 24.14 -31.03
CA ASP A 601 -2.43 25.03 -30.94
C ASP A 601 -2.17 26.21 -29.99
N ALA A 602 -1.79 27.34 -30.52
CA ALA A 602 -1.50 28.57 -29.77
C ALA A 602 -2.66 29.08 -28.86
N ARG A 603 -3.89 28.59 -29.10
CA ARG A 603 -5.06 28.92 -28.25
C ARG A 603 -5.08 28.12 -26.94
N GLN A 604 -4.38 27.00 -26.89
CA GLN A 604 -4.31 26.10 -25.71
C GLN A 604 -3.02 26.36 -24.95
N GLN A 605 -3.10 27.24 -23.96
CA GLN A 605 -1.94 27.59 -23.14
C GLN A 605 -1.71 26.57 -22.03
N VAL A 606 -0.44 26.26 -21.77
CA VAL A 606 -0.03 25.48 -20.62
C VAL A 606 -0.15 26.34 -19.35
N GLU A 607 -0.69 25.79 -18.30
CA GLU A 607 -0.80 26.42 -16.99
C GLU A 607 -0.03 25.60 -15.96
N TRP A 608 0.90 26.22 -15.27
CA TRP A 608 1.60 25.69 -14.12
C TRP A 608 0.67 25.78 -12.92
N VAL A 609 0.59 24.72 -12.12
CA VAL A 609 -0.37 24.64 -11.01
C VAL A 609 0.32 24.44 -9.68
N ASN A 610 1.11 23.39 -9.53
CA ASN A 610 1.82 23.09 -8.30
C ASN A 610 3.29 22.85 -8.57
N LEU A 611 4.16 23.39 -7.72
CA LEU A 611 5.58 23.09 -7.66
C LEU A 611 5.82 22.12 -6.51
N ARG A 612 6.64 21.09 -6.74
CA ARG A 612 6.89 20.05 -5.75
C ARG A 612 8.37 19.72 -5.63
N VAL A 613 8.78 19.41 -4.41
CA VAL A 613 10.11 18.86 -4.11
C VAL A 613 9.94 17.64 -3.22
N THR A 614 10.57 16.54 -3.62
CA THR A 614 10.72 15.35 -2.79
C THR A 614 12.17 15.29 -2.31
N GLY A 615 12.38 15.36 -1.01
CA GLY A 615 13.68 15.09 -0.37
C GLY A 615 13.83 13.61 -0.10
N ILE A 616 15.00 13.06 -0.42
CA ILE A 616 15.31 11.63 -0.27
C ILE A 616 16.58 11.48 0.56
N GLY A 617 16.45 10.74 1.68
CA GLY A 617 17.57 10.24 2.48
C GLY A 617 17.78 8.75 2.18
N PRO A 618 18.89 8.38 1.50
CA PRO A 618 19.08 7.01 1.03
C PRO A 618 19.32 6.05 2.20
N ILE A 619 18.64 4.90 2.17
CA ILE A 619 18.86 3.79 3.09
C ILE A 619 19.57 2.65 2.33
N ALA A 620 20.57 2.02 2.96
CA ALA A 620 21.24 0.86 2.38
C ALA A 620 20.21 -0.25 2.08
N ARG A 621 20.12 -0.68 0.82
CA ARG A 621 19.14 -1.68 0.39
C ARG A 621 19.70 -3.08 0.53
N PRO A 622 18.88 -4.11 0.88
CA PRO A 622 19.29 -5.49 0.81
C PRO A 622 19.76 -5.84 -0.61
N THR A 623 20.89 -6.54 -0.70
CA THR A 623 21.37 -7.06 -1.98
C THR A 623 20.71 -8.42 -2.21
N LEU A 624 19.90 -8.53 -3.27
CA LEU A 624 19.40 -9.84 -3.70
C LEU A 624 20.57 -10.67 -4.26
N THR A 625 20.88 -11.74 -3.56
CA THR A 625 21.94 -12.66 -3.96
C THR A 625 21.43 -13.61 -5.04
N GLN A 626 22.22 -13.81 -6.09
CA GLN A 626 21.92 -14.84 -7.07
C GLN A 626 22.14 -16.22 -6.45
N VAL A 627 21.16 -17.09 -6.59
CA VAL A 627 21.24 -18.48 -6.14
C VAL A 627 22.02 -19.26 -7.17
N ASN A 628 23.18 -19.77 -6.79
CA ASN A 628 23.96 -20.61 -7.71
C ASN A 628 23.18 -21.88 -8.05
N ALA A 629 23.33 -22.36 -9.27
CA ALA A 629 22.70 -23.63 -9.73
C ALA A 629 23.10 -24.87 -8.86
N GLN A 630 24.15 -24.73 -8.06
CA GLN A 630 24.66 -25.80 -7.16
C GLN A 630 24.15 -25.64 -5.72
N ASP A 631 23.71 -24.44 -5.32
CA ASP A 631 23.20 -24.17 -3.99
C ASP A 631 21.68 -24.35 -4.01
N GLY A 632 21.17 -25.34 -3.27
CA GLY A 632 19.73 -25.45 -3.00
C GLY A 632 19.27 -24.29 -2.13
N LEU A 633 17.99 -23.91 -2.22
CA LEU A 633 17.37 -22.90 -1.37
C LEU A 633 17.20 -23.37 0.10
N GLY A 634 17.65 -24.57 0.44
CA GLY A 634 17.62 -25.18 1.77
C GLY A 634 18.80 -26.10 2.01
N VAL A 635 19.05 -26.46 3.28
CA VAL A 635 20.15 -27.38 3.69
C VAL A 635 19.86 -28.79 3.16
N ALA A 636 20.61 -29.24 2.19
CA ALA A 636 20.50 -30.60 1.67
C ALA A 636 20.85 -31.65 2.75
N ALA A 637 19.88 -32.51 3.09
CA ALA A 637 20.19 -33.77 3.78
C ALA A 637 21.00 -34.65 2.86
N ALA A 638 22.20 -35.04 3.30
CA ALA A 638 23.10 -35.89 2.52
C ALA A 638 22.47 -37.27 2.25
N GLY A 639 22.21 -37.60 0.97
CA GLY A 639 21.84 -38.95 0.55
C GLY A 639 20.97 -39.01 -0.70
N SER A 640 21.57 -39.24 -1.83
CA SER A 640 21.12 -39.55 -3.20
C SER A 640 21.17 -38.36 -4.18
N VAL A 641 21.90 -38.58 -5.27
CA VAL A 641 22.03 -37.65 -6.40
C VAL A 641 20.79 -37.83 -7.30
N GLU A 642 19.66 -37.21 -6.95
CA GLU A 642 18.59 -37.02 -7.91
C GLU A 642 18.88 -35.79 -8.77
N VAL A 643 18.76 -35.94 -10.09
CA VAL A 643 19.10 -34.91 -11.07
C VAL A 643 17.84 -34.12 -11.43
N GLY A 644 17.93 -32.78 -11.41
CA GLY A 644 16.83 -31.89 -11.79
C GLY A 644 15.80 -31.62 -10.68
N ALA A 645 14.63 -31.11 -11.05
CA ALA A 645 13.56 -30.67 -10.13
C ALA A 645 12.94 -31.81 -9.29
N GLU A 646 13.12 -33.10 -9.69
CA GLU A 646 12.56 -34.27 -8.97
C GLU A 646 13.07 -34.39 -7.53
N ARG A 647 14.25 -33.84 -7.20
CA ARG A 647 14.74 -33.81 -5.82
C ARG A 647 13.83 -32.99 -4.86
N ALA A 648 13.06 -32.03 -5.39
CA ALA A 648 12.13 -31.20 -4.64
C ALA A 648 10.75 -31.85 -4.51
N ARG A 649 10.51 -33.01 -5.14
CA ARG A 649 9.22 -33.68 -5.10
C ARG A 649 8.96 -34.32 -3.75
N THR A 650 7.86 -33.93 -3.11
CA THR A 650 7.45 -34.44 -1.79
C THR A 650 6.35 -35.49 -1.86
N GLY A 651 5.66 -35.59 -3.00
CA GLY A 651 4.58 -36.53 -3.16
C GLY A 651 3.68 -36.29 -4.36
N THR A 652 2.49 -36.84 -4.28
CA THR A 652 1.44 -36.69 -5.29
C THR A 652 0.09 -36.46 -4.57
N ARG A 653 -0.75 -35.60 -5.16
CA ARG A 653 -2.10 -35.30 -4.66
C ARG A 653 -3.09 -35.32 -5.82
N SER A 654 -4.28 -35.85 -5.57
CA SER A 654 -5.40 -35.82 -6.52
C SER A 654 -6.06 -34.44 -6.50
N ILE A 655 -6.03 -33.72 -7.61
CA ILE A 655 -6.41 -32.30 -7.71
C ILE A 655 -7.39 -32.10 -8.86
N CYS A 656 -8.45 -31.32 -8.61
CA CYS A 656 -9.38 -30.88 -9.64
C CYS A 656 -9.00 -29.46 -10.10
N PHE A 657 -8.56 -29.32 -11.35
CA PHE A 657 -8.36 -28.04 -12.02
C PHE A 657 -9.63 -27.62 -12.77
N GLU A 658 -10.23 -28.54 -13.51
CA GLU A 658 -11.48 -28.36 -14.24
C GLU A 658 -12.44 -29.51 -13.92
N PRO A 659 -13.73 -29.23 -13.64
CA PRO A 659 -14.71 -30.28 -13.29
C PRO A 659 -14.90 -31.31 -14.40
N ALA A 660 -14.76 -30.91 -15.66
CA ALA A 660 -14.91 -31.78 -16.83
C ALA A 660 -13.81 -32.84 -16.92
N ASP A 661 -12.60 -32.51 -16.46
CA ASP A 661 -11.43 -33.41 -16.50
C ASP A 661 -11.33 -34.28 -15.23
N GLY A 662 -12.14 -33.95 -14.20
CA GLY A 662 -12.13 -34.64 -12.91
C GLY A 662 -10.85 -34.36 -12.11
N TYR A 663 -10.49 -35.35 -11.27
CA TYR A 663 -9.30 -35.27 -10.42
C TYR A 663 -8.09 -35.89 -11.11
N VAL A 664 -6.99 -35.17 -11.17
CA VAL A 664 -5.73 -35.57 -11.79
C VAL A 664 -4.66 -35.73 -10.72
N ASP A 665 -3.92 -36.82 -10.76
CA ASP A 665 -2.77 -37.05 -9.89
C ASP A 665 -1.65 -36.07 -10.26
N THR A 666 -1.34 -35.18 -9.32
CA THR A 666 -0.50 -33.99 -9.52
C THR A 666 0.71 -34.05 -8.60
N GLY A 667 1.91 -33.86 -9.14
CA GLY A 667 3.15 -33.81 -8.35
C GLY A 667 3.19 -32.59 -7.41
N ILE A 668 3.63 -32.82 -6.18
CA ILE A 668 3.82 -31.79 -5.16
C ILE A 668 5.31 -31.58 -4.98
N TYR A 669 5.74 -30.32 -5.06
CA TYR A 669 7.15 -29.92 -4.97
C TYR A 669 7.34 -28.92 -3.84
N TRP A 670 8.42 -29.10 -3.05
CA TRP A 670 8.81 -28.18 -1.99
C TRP A 670 9.77 -27.13 -2.54
N ARG A 671 9.33 -25.89 -2.58
CA ARG A 671 10.05 -24.80 -3.23
C ARG A 671 11.48 -24.58 -2.73
N PRO A 672 11.80 -24.65 -1.41
CA PRO A 672 13.16 -24.50 -0.92
C PRO A 672 14.16 -25.49 -1.49
N ASP A 673 13.72 -26.63 -2.00
CA ASP A 673 14.57 -27.66 -2.62
C ASP A 673 14.73 -27.47 -4.14
N LEU A 674 13.97 -26.53 -4.76
CA LEU A 674 14.15 -26.14 -6.14
C LEU A 674 15.41 -25.26 -6.30
N ARG A 675 16.10 -25.39 -7.44
CA ARG A 675 17.33 -24.64 -7.74
C ARG A 675 17.17 -23.79 -8.98
N SER A 676 18.01 -22.76 -9.10
CA SER A 676 18.11 -21.97 -10.32
C SER A 676 18.31 -22.88 -11.56
N GLY A 677 17.50 -22.67 -12.59
CA GLY A 677 17.50 -23.44 -13.82
C GLY A 677 16.62 -24.70 -13.81
N ASP A 678 15.98 -25.05 -12.67
CA ASP A 678 14.99 -26.13 -12.66
C ASP A 678 13.77 -25.75 -13.50
N GLU A 679 13.25 -26.73 -14.23
CA GLU A 679 12.05 -26.62 -15.04
C GLU A 679 11.02 -27.68 -14.64
N LEU A 680 9.77 -27.28 -14.56
CA LEU A 680 8.63 -28.15 -14.28
C LEU A 680 7.54 -27.89 -15.31
N ARG A 681 6.82 -28.94 -15.68
CA ARG A 681 5.66 -28.85 -16.55
C ARG A 681 4.37 -29.09 -15.76
N GLY A 682 3.37 -28.24 -15.95
CA GLY A 682 2.06 -28.40 -15.34
C GLY A 682 1.31 -29.65 -15.86
N PRO A 683 0.40 -30.23 -15.04
CA PRO A 683 0.01 -29.72 -13.73
C PRO A 683 0.99 -30.09 -12.60
N VAL A 684 1.35 -29.14 -11.77
CA VAL A 684 2.13 -29.35 -10.54
C VAL A 684 1.68 -28.36 -9.45
N ILE A 685 1.92 -28.71 -8.19
CA ILE A 685 1.77 -27.78 -7.04
C ILE A 685 3.15 -27.53 -6.45
N ILE A 686 3.47 -26.26 -6.28
CA ILE A 686 4.72 -25.84 -5.61
C ILE A 686 4.33 -25.23 -4.27
N GLU A 687 4.75 -25.89 -3.19
CA GLU A 687 4.44 -25.50 -1.82
C GLU A 687 5.65 -24.87 -1.13
N GLU A 688 5.41 -23.87 -0.30
CA GLU A 688 6.40 -23.26 0.58
C GLU A 688 5.73 -22.84 1.90
N TYR A 689 6.53 -22.38 2.86
CA TYR A 689 6.06 -22.11 4.23
C TYR A 689 4.79 -21.22 4.29
N GLY A 690 4.74 -20.15 3.51
CA GLY A 690 3.67 -19.14 3.59
C GLY A 690 2.79 -19.04 2.35
N SER A 691 2.96 -19.90 1.35
CA SER A 691 2.23 -19.80 0.08
C SER A 691 2.20 -21.13 -0.68
N THR A 692 1.32 -21.20 -1.67
CA THR A 692 1.21 -22.32 -2.61
C THR A 692 0.99 -21.77 -4.02
N ALA A 693 1.70 -22.28 -5.00
CA ALA A 693 1.52 -21.96 -6.41
C ALA A 693 0.99 -23.17 -7.19
N PRO A 694 -0.31 -23.26 -7.47
CA PRO A 694 -0.88 -24.24 -8.37
C PRO A 694 -0.55 -23.86 -9.82
N VAL A 695 0.22 -24.70 -10.49
CA VAL A 695 0.52 -24.57 -11.91
C VAL A 695 -0.45 -25.44 -12.69
N HIS A 696 -1.24 -24.84 -13.53
CA HIS A 696 -2.30 -25.51 -14.29
C HIS A 696 -1.72 -26.33 -15.47
N PRO A 697 -2.47 -27.29 -16.02
CA PRO A 697 -2.15 -27.89 -17.29
C PRO A 697 -1.93 -26.83 -18.38
N GLY A 698 -0.95 -27.02 -19.29
CA GLY A 698 -0.63 -26.07 -20.34
C GLY A 698 0.27 -24.90 -19.91
N PHE A 699 0.88 -25.00 -18.73
CA PHE A 699 1.88 -24.04 -18.24
C PHE A 699 3.18 -24.72 -17.90
N ASP A 700 4.28 -24.02 -18.17
CA ASP A 700 5.64 -24.38 -17.77
C ASP A 700 6.13 -23.45 -16.66
N VAL A 701 6.98 -23.95 -15.78
CA VAL A 701 7.66 -23.21 -14.72
C VAL A 701 9.15 -23.31 -14.88
N ARG A 702 9.84 -22.20 -14.76
CA ARG A 702 11.30 -22.16 -14.65
C ARG A 702 11.69 -21.37 -13.38
N VAL A 703 12.66 -21.89 -12.65
CA VAL A 703 13.28 -21.18 -11.52
C VAL A 703 14.39 -20.27 -12.07
N ASP A 704 14.27 -18.96 -11.85
CA ASP A 704 15.27 -18.00 -12.31
C ASP A 704 16.52 -17.96 -11.40
N THR A 705 17.49 -17.10 -11.73
CA THR A 705 18.76 -16.95 -10.97
C THR A 705 18.59 -16.34 -9.58
N TYR A 706 17.41 -15.80 -9.27
CA TYR A 706 17.06 -15.25 -7.94
C TYR A 706 16.09 -16.14 -7.17
N GLY A 707 15.80 -17.35 -7.69
CA GLY A 707 14.88 -18.30 -7.07
C GLY A 707 13.40 -17.98 -7.28
N ASN A 708 13.07 -17.03 -8.17
CA ASN A 708 11.67 -16.76 -8.51
C ASN A 708 11.12 -17.86 -9.43
N LEU A 709 9.82 -18.17 -9.31
CA LEU A 709 9.14 -19.02 -10.28
C LEU A 709 8.65 -18.13 -11.42
N VAL A 710 9.14 -18.38 -12.63
CA VAL A 710 8.64 -17.76 -13.85
C VAL A 710 7.73 -18.78 -14.53
N ILE A 711 6.42 -18.50 -14.53
CA ILE A 711 5.38 -19.38 -15.06
C ILE A 711 4.88 -18.78 -16.37
N THR A 712 4.94 -19.55 -17.44
CA THR A 712 4.50 -19.14 -18.79
C THR A 712 3.61 -20.22 -19.41
N ARG A 713 2.79 -19.83 -20.37
CA ARG A 713 2.07 -20.82 -21.18
C ARG A 713 3.06 -21.68 -21.97
N GLU A 714 2.75 -22.95 -22.15
CA GLU A 714 3.51 -23.82 -23.05
C GLU A 714 3.60 -23.16 -24.44
N SER A 715 4.81 -23.06 -24.97
CA SER A 715 5.00 -22.61 -26.36
C SER A 715 4.31 -23.61 -27.29
N ALA A 716 3.39 -23.14 -28.12
CA ALA A 716 2.84 -23.97 -29.17
C ALA A 716 4.00 -24.48 -30.04
N LYS A 717 4.24 -25.81 -30.01
CA LYS A 717 5.27 -26.48 -30.83
C LYS A 717 4.86 -26.44 -32.29
#